data_87a8974596086b90622509f9d915165b
#
_entry.id   87a8974596086b90622509f9d915165b
#
_cell.length_a   1.000
_cell.length_b   1.000
_cell.length_c   1.000
_cell.angle_alpha   90.00
_cell.angle_beta   90.00
_cell.angle_gamma   90.00
#
_symmetry.space_group_name_H-M   'P 1'
#
loop_
_entity.id
_entity.type
_entity.pdbx_description
1 polymer ?
#
loop_
_entity_poly.entity_id
_entity_poly.type
_entity_poly.pdbx_seq_one_letter_code
_entity_poly.pdbx_strand_id
1 'polypeptide(L)'
;MKKRFVFAVAAACMGSAVTLAADSLEVASGLVSRHLDTRGGHLLGQSYKTADGTEFMRKGSPEFAFRVDGKMYAGWSVWKDVAVTRNEAKDGSRTVTVTGVSSDGRIGIALTYTTYPGLALVRKTLAVANKGETEFFVTDVDVETFRMATLGCTNSRVMRRFARYREEGGVYIGDWNDPLIVVHDYAKRCGIAVGNEGVSTMKRTTAFQDGNYIVSGTPHGGGQYPFSKRLKPGESWTAMPVFTAPYAKCLDPSRVVEGAVSDYVRKHMGVRVEQIPRKPMFVYNTWVPFTTHIDAKLIRELADAAAECGIEEFVIDDGWQINISDGKYGRGDWAVDEKKFPGGLKPTFDYIKSKGMRPGLWLSLAWADPASAPMKEHPEWFVKDKAGNLANLHTTNGKSRTACMATPWREYIRDRILGLVKDHGLAYVKLDLAIATSAYVYDDVRTGCYAKDHSGHTGHDDSYDAIFSGCMKLFDELHEAAPDLFIDCTFETAGKTFLMDYGIAKHAEGNWLSNIASTDDGRLYVRNLAWERTPALPATSLVIGNLYMNSPRHLLSFKSLAGTLPIMLGDPRKLTPAERAEYREWSGWLKELEARHSFMSFRQDLPGFGEPQEGAWDGFARINTETKSGGLAGIFRRNAAERSRRVAIRGLNPDAKYAVLKGAQGERVAELTGKELEEDGFEVFLPERYDGELFEIRKL
;
A
#
# COMPACT_ATOMS: atom_id res chain seq x y z
N MET A 1 -13.26 45.65 9.62
CA MET A 1 -13.22 44.52 10.56
C MET A 1 -12.36 43.42 9.93
N LYS A 2 -11.10 43.31 10.38
CA LYS A 2 -10.17 42.30 9.86
C LYS A 2 -10.51 40.95 10.51
N LYS A 3 -11.13 40.02 9.76
CA LYS A 3 -11.33 38.64 10.21
C LYS A 3 -9.96 37.93 10.22
N ARG A 4 -9.48 37.58 11.40
CA ARG A 4 -8.37 36.65 11.58
C ARG A 4 -8.86 35.26 11.17
N PHE A 5 -8.43 34.78 10.02
CA PHE A 5 -8.60 33.37 9.63
C PHE A 5 -7.53 32.56 10.38
N VAL A 6 -8.00 31.77 11.33
CA VAL A 6 -7.21 30.72 12.00
C VAL A 6 -7.21 29.50 11.08
N PHE A 7 -6.02 28.97 10.80
CA PHE A 7 -5.88 27.70 10.10
C PHE A 7 -6.64 26.61 10.86
N ALA A 8 -7.71 26.09 10.30
CA ALA A 8 -8.33 24.85 10.77
C ALA A 8 -7.57 23.67 10.15
N VAL A 9 -6.44 23.28 10.74
CA VAL A 9 -5.99 21.90 10.68
C VAL A 9 -6.94 21.15 11.60
N ALA A 10 -7.63 20.13 11.10
CA ALA A 10 -8.49 19.28 11.90
C ALA A 10 -7.69 18.63 13.04
N ALA A 11 -7.69 19.27 14.19
CA ALA A 11 -7.12 18.79 15.44
C ALA A 11 -8.27 18.50 16.40
N ALA A 12 -8.77 17.28 16.36
CA ALA A 12 -9.47 16.71 17.49
C ALA A 12 -8.42 16.28 18.52
N CYS A 13 -8.04 17.19 19.44
CA CYS A 13 -7.56 16.86 20.80
C CYS A 13 -7.21 18.18 21.51
N MET A 14 -7.84 18.42 22.66
CA MET A 14 -7.54 19.55 23.53
C MET A 14 -6.21 19.33 24.24
N GLY A 15 -5.17 20.00 23.77
CA GLY A 15 -3.90 20.17 24.46
C GLY A 15 -3.46 21.62 24.30
N SER A 16 -2.98 22.25 25.37
CA SER A 16 -2.56 23.66 25.40
C SER A 16 -1.41 23.88 24.41
N ALA A 17 -1.67 24.60 23.31
CA ALA A 17 -0.65 25.00 22.36
C ALA A 17 0.19 26.11 22.97
N VAL A 18 1.50 25.88 23.22
CA VAL A 18 2.45 26.90 23.58
C VAL A 18 3.09 27.41 22.29
N THR A 19 2.78 28.64 21.88
CA THR A 19 3.43 29.29 20.75
C THR A 19 4.69 29.94 21.23
N LEU A 20 5.85 29.46 20.85
CA LEU A 20 7.15 30.05 21.15
C LEU A 20 7.82 30.43 19.82
N ALA A 21 8.20 31.71 19.69
CA ALA A 21 9.23 32.08 18.72
C ALA A 21 10.56 31.63 19.28
N ALA A 22 11.10 30.53 18.80
CA ALA A 22 12.40 30.01 19.27
C ALA A 22 13.43 30.14 18.14
N ASP A 23 14.63 30.57 18.45
CA ASP A 23 15.75 30.63 17.50
C ASP A 23 16.21 29.26 17.01
N SER A 24 15.82 28.21 17.74
CA SER A 24 16.06 26.84 17.38
C SER A 24 14.94 25.95 17.92
N LEU A 25 14.69 24.84 17.28
CA LEU A 25 13.72 23.85 17.74
C LEU A 25 14.28 22.42 17.64
N GLU A 26 13.81 21.57 18.53
CA GLU A 26 14.11 20.17 18.56
C GLU A 26 12.85 19.34 18.32
N VAL A 27 13.02 18.27 17.51
CA VAL A 27 12.06 17.20 17.27
C VAL A 27 12.71 15.91 17.75
N ALA A 28 12.19 15.28 18.81
CA ALA A 28 12.82 14.11 19.41
C ALA A 28 11.82 13.06 19.88
N SER A 29 12.23 11.77 19.84
CA SER A 29 11.49 10.63 20.38
C SER A 29 12.26 9.86 21.47
N GLY A 30 13.42 10.32 21.88
CA GLY A 30 14.35 9.56 22.74
C GLY A 30 15.25 8.59 21.97
N LEU A 31 14.82 8.13 20.79
CA LEU A 31 15.63 7.28 19.89
C LEU A 31 16.26 8.06 18.74
N VAL A 32 15.65 9.17 18.37
CA VAL A 32 16.16 10.12 17.38
C VAL A 32 15.95 11.54 17.83
N SER A 33 16.84 12.45 17.41
CA SER A 33 16.68 13.89 17.58
C SER A 33 17.04 14.64 16.30
N ARG A 34 16.22 15.60 15.94
CA ARG A 34 16.43 16.51 14.81
C ARG A 34 16.36 17.95 15.29
N HIS A 35 17.36 18.75 14.96
CA HIS A 35 17.47 20.15 15.37
C HIS A 35 17.38 21.06 14.15
N LEU A 36 16.58 22.11 14.26
CA LEU A 36 16.40 23.13 13.23
C LEU A 36 16.79 24.51 13.80
N ASP A 37 17.35 25.33 12.95
CA ASP A 37 17.61 26.78 13.18
C ASP A 37 16.50 27.57 12.48
N THR A 38 15.86 28.48 13.20
CA THR A 38 14.78 29.34 12.71
C THR A 38 15.15 30.84 12.72
N ARG A 39 16.40 31.13 13.05
CA ARG A 39 16.91 32.53 13.13
C ARG A 39 16.85 33.20 11.75
N GLY A 40 16.54 34.50 11.79
CA GLY A 40 16.43 35.31 10.58
C GLY A 40 15.30 34.90 9.64
N GLY A 41 14.35 34.05 10.10
CA GLY A 41 13.27 33.54 9.31
C GLY A 41 13.67 32.39 8.37
N HIS A 42 14.85 31.82 8.52
CA HIS A 42 15.26 30.63 7.81
C HIS A 42 14.77 29.37 8.54
N LEU A 43 14.57 28.24 7.80
CA LEU A 43 14.21 26.95 8.36
C LEU A 43 15.26 25.92 7.92
N LEU A 44 16.37 25.86 8.66
CA LEU A 44 17.54 25.07 8.28
C LEU A 44 17.82 23.96 9.28
N GLY A 45 17.91 22.73 8.78
CA GLY A 45 18.34 21.58 9.57
C GLY A 45 19.80 21.74 10.05
N GLN A 46 20.03 21.47 11.31
CA GLN A 46 21.37 21.60 11.94
C GLN A 46 21.94 20.23 12.28
N SER A 47 21.11 19.27 12.63
CA SER A 47 21.50 17.94 13.07
C SER A 47 20.33 16.97 12.97
N TYR A 48 20.60 15.70 12.64
CA TYR A 48 19.67 14.58 12.73
C TYR A 48 20.43 13.35 13.22
N LYS A 49 20.20 12.95 14.47
CA LYS A 49 20.95 11.91 15.17
C LYS A 49 20.10 10.78 15.67
N THR A 50 20.68 9.59 15.71
CA THR A 50 20.22 8.48 16.54
C THR A 50 20.64 8.65 18.00
N ALA A 51 20.05 7.93 18.94
CA ALA A 51 20.33 8.00 20.38
C ALA A 51 21.79 7.70 20.72
N ASP A 52 22.51 6.94 19.88
CA ASP A 52 23.95 6.67 20.08
C ASP A 52 24.86 7.79 19.56
N GLY A 53 24.28 8.88 19.05
CA GLY A 53 25.00 10.07 18.57
C GLY A 53 25.42 10.03 17.11
N THR A 54 25.08 8.99 16.33
CA THR A 54 25.42 8.93 14.89
C THR A 54 24.67 10.03 14.15
N GLU A 55 25.41 10.93 13.47
CA GLU A 55 24.89 12.10 12.76
C GLU A 55 24.57 11.76 11.29
N PHE A 56 23.35 12.06 10.84
CA PHE A 56 22.90 11.81 9.47
C PHE A 56 22.77 13.07 8.61
N MET A 57 22.68 14.27 9.23
CA MET A 57 22.45 15.53 8.52
C MET A 57 23.65 16.46 8.63
N ARG A 58 24.03 17.10 7.54
CA ARG A 58 24.97 18.23 7.57
C ARG A 58 24.23 19.50 7.95
N LYS A 59 24.88 20.28 8.82
CA LYS A 59 24.43 21.60 9.26
C LYS A 59 24.11 22.51 8.07
N GLY A 60 23.02 23.29 8.17
CA GLY A 60 22.52 24.18 7.13
C GLY A 60 21.80 23.49 5.99
N SER A 61 21.34 22.26 6.19
CA SER A 61 20.52 21.56 5.21
C SER A 61 19.16 22.25 5.04
N PRO A 62 18.65 22.39 3.81
CA PRO A 62 17.27 22.78 3.61
C PRO A 62 16.34 21.69 4.13
N GLU A 63 15.25 22.05 4.74
CA GLU A 63 14.29 21.10 5.27
C GLU A 63 13.28 20.67 4.21
N PHE A 64 12.99 21.55 3.27
CA PHE A 64 12.04 21.34 2.18
C PHE A 64 12.37 22.26 1.01
N ALA A 65 11.79 21.97 -0.15
CA ALA A 65 11.80 22.88 -1.29
C ALA A 65 10.51 22.69 -2.12
N PHE A 66 10.10 23.74 -2.83
CA PHE A 66 9.03 23.69 -3.84
C PHE A 66 9.10 24.90 -4.78
N ARG A 67 8.37 24.85 -5.89
CA ARG A 67 8.23 26.00 -6.78
C ARG A 67 6.79 26.50 -6.80
N VAL A 68 6.67 27.81 -6.93
CA VAL A 68 5.40 28.47 -7.25
C VAL A 68 5.63 29.34 -8.48
N ASP A 69 4.88 29.11 -9.55
CA ASP A 69 5.02 29.79 -10.83
C ASP A 69 6.50 29.86 -11.30
N GLY A 70 7.23 28.75 -11.13
CA GLY A 70 8.64 28.61 -11.51
C GLY A 70 9.66 29.16 -10.50
N LYS A 71 9.25 30.00 -9.52
CA LYS A 71 10.13 30.52 -8.47
C LYS A 71 10.31 29.49 -7.36
N MET A 72 11.58 29.23 -6.95
CA MET A 72 11.93 28.31 -5.87
C MET A 72 11.71 28.93 -4.50
N TYR A 73 11.12 28.16 -3.58
CA TYR A 73 11.01 28.42 -2.16
C TYR A 73 11.53 27.21 -1.40
N ALA A 74 12.29 27.44 -0.32
CA ALA A 74 12.91 26.38 0.46
C ALA A 74 13.21 26.83 1.90
N GLY A 75 13.80 25.96 2.69
CA GLY A 75 14.19 26.30 4.05
C GLY A 75 15.18 27.46 4.16
N TRP A 76 15.99 27.73 3.15
CA TRP A 76 16.88 28.91 3.08
C TRP A 76 16.17 30.21 2.67
N SER A 77 14.92 30.16 2.22
CA SER A 77 14.13 31.36 1.96
C SER A 77 13.84 32.09 3.27
N VAL A 78 13.60 33.39 3.19
CA VAL A 78 13.21 34.20 4.37
C VAL A 78 11.70 34.10 4.55
N TRP A 79 11.28 33.53 5.66
CA TRP A 79 9.91 33.41 6.11
C TRP A 79 9.60 34.38 7.21
N LYS A 80 8.49 35.11 7.09
CA LYS A 80 7.97 36.02 8.12
C LYS A 80 7.02 35.29 9.05
N ASP A 81 6.76 35.86 10.20
CA ASP A 81 5.78 35.36 11.18
C ASP A 81 6.01 33.88 11.52
N VAL A 82 7.28 33.51 11.67
CA VAL A 82 7.66 32.13 12.04
C VAL A 82 7.12 31.80 13.42
N ALA A 83 6.29 30.79 13.53
CA ALA A 83 5.72 30.31 14.77
C ALA A 83 5.89 28.79 14.92
N VAL A 84 6.06 28.33 16.15
CA VAL A 84 6.22 26.91 16.49
C VAL A 84 5.12 26.47 17.42
N THR A 85 4.42 25.41 17.04
CA THR A 85 3.41 24.77 17.88
C THR A 85 3.84 23.35 18.20
N ARG A 86 3.63 22.91 19.44
CA ARG A 86 3.89 21.55 19.90
C ARG A 86 2.61 20.91 20.41
N ASN A 87 2.41 19.65 20.08
CA ASN A 87 1.27 18.87 20.54
C ASN A 87 1.71 17.44 20.85
N GLU A 88 1.09 16.84 21.87
CA GLU A 88 1.27 15.43 22.21
C GLU A 88 -0.10 14.76 22.20
N ALA A 89 -0.24 13.69 21.42
CA ALA A 89 -1.47 12.94 21.30
C ALA A 89 -1.59 11.87 22.40
N LYS A 90 -2.77 11.29 22.55
CA LYS A 90 -3.05 10.28 23.59
C LYS A 90 -2.20 9.01 23.46
N ASP A 91 -1.77 8.67 22.23
CA ASP A 91 -0.90 7.53 21.95
C ASP A 91 0.59 7.84 22.25
N GLY A 92 0.89 9.05 22.77
CA GLY A 92 2.23 9.52 23.07
C GLY A 92 3.00 10.03 21.84
N SER A 93 2.39 10.06 20.65
CA SER A 93 3.00 10.68 19.49
C SER A 93 3.12 12.20 19.68
N ARG A 94 4.28 12.77 19.27
CA ARG A 94 4.59 14.20 19.43
C ARG A 94 4.70 14.86 18.09
N THR A 95 4.01 15.98 17.95
CA THR A 95 3.98 16.77 16.72
C THR A 95 4.57 18.16 16.99
N VAL A 96 5.49 18.56 16.13
CA VAL A 96 6.06 19.91 16.09
C VAL A 96 5.74 20.52 14.73
N THR A 97 5.00 21.61 14.71
CA THR A 97 4.63 22.33 13.48
C THR A 97 5.28 23.70 13.47
N VAL A 98 5.98 24.00 12.38
CA VAL A 98 6.55 25.33 12.11
C VAL A 98 5.75 25.96 10.99
N THR A 99 5.20 27.15 11.24
CA THR A 99 4.49 27.94 10.23
C THR A 99 5.30 29.17 9.82
N GLY A 100 5.09 29.66 8.62
CA GLY A 100 5.71 30.88 8.14
C GLY A 100 5.00 31.44 6.92
N VAL A 101 5.27 32.70 6.60
CA VAL A 101 4.73 33.39 5.43
C VAL A 101 5.90 33.90 4.59
N SER A 102 5.85 33.75 3.27
CA SER A 102 6.89 34.26 2.36
C SER A 102 7.09 35.77 2.52
N SER A 103 8.28 36.27 2.19
CA SER A 103 8.63 37.68 2.33
C SER A 103 7.69 38.64 1.61
N ASP A 104 7.06 38.19 0.50
CA ASP A 104 6.05 38.94 -0.27
C ASP A 104 4.62 38.76 0.29
N GLY A 105 4.43 37.94 1.31
CA GLY A 105 3.11 37.72 1.95
C GLY A 105 2.19 36.78 1.17
N ARG A 106 2.60 36.28 0.00
CA ARG A 106 1.74 35.54 -0.94
C ARG A 106 1.58 34.07 -0.56
N ILE A 107 2.57 33.45 0.05
CA ILE A 107 2.62 32.02 0.33
C ILE A 107 2.71 31.77 1.84
N GLY A 108 1.82 30.96 2.37
CA GLY A 108 1.92 30.38 3.70
C GLY A 108 2.46 28.96 3.67
N ILE A 109 3.25 28.57 4.68
CA ILE A 109 3.69 27.20 4.87
C ILE A 109 3.38 26.70 6.27
N ALA A 110 3.19 25.37 6.38
CA ALA A 110 3.22 24.66 7.65
C ALA A 110 4.04 23.37 7.45
N LEU A 111 5.18 23.32 8.12
CA LEU A 111 6.09 22.18 8.13
C LEU A 111 5.88 21.42 9.43
N THR A 112 5.40 20.18 9.34
CA THR A 112 5.02 19.39 10.51
C THR A 112 5.89 18.14 10.60
N TYR A 113 6.44 17.91 11.78
CA TYR A 113 7.19 16.72 12.16
C TYR A 113 6.42 15.94 13.20
N THR A 114 6.34 14.63 13.04
CA THR A 114 5.73 13.72 14.01
C THR A 114 6.72 12.64 14.41
N THR A 115 6.87 12.40 15.70
CA THR A 115 7.63 11.29 16.28
C THR A 115 6.71 10.38 17.06
N TYR A 116 7.10 9.12 17.20
CA TYR A 116 6.27 8.08 17.80
C TYR A 116 7.03 7.40 18.94
N PRO A 117 6.35 7.03 20.06
CA PRO A 117 6.97 6.31 21.16
C PRO A 117 7.63 5.01 20.70
N GLY A 118 8.86 4.79 21.14
CA GLY A 118 9.59 3.55 20.84
C GLY A 118 10.06 3.39 19.39
N LEU A 119 9.85 4.37 18.51
CA LEU A 119 10.32 4.33 17.13
C LEU A 119 11.42 5.33 16.85
N ALA A 120 12.50 4.86 16.22
CA ALA A 120 13.54 5.70 15.64
C ALA A 120 13.10 6.19 14.26
N LEU A 121 12.03 7.00 14.22
CA LEU A 121 11.40 7.45 12.99
C LEU A 121 10.83 8.86 13.14
N VAL A 122 11.00 9.68 12.11
CA VAL A 122 10.37 11.00 11.98
C VAL A 122 9.52 11.02 10.72
N ARG A 123 8.24 11.33 10.86
CA ARG A 123 7.32 11.61 9.75
C ARG A 123 7.22 13.10 9.52
N LYS A 124 7.20 13.53 8.28
CA LYS A 124 7.20 14.92 7.87
C LYS A 124 6.14 15.22 6.84
N THR A 125 5.45 16.35 6.98
CA THR A 125 4.51 16.89 5.99
C THR A 125 4.81 18.36 5.72
N LEU A 126 4.46 18.82 4.52
CA LEU A 126 4.54 20.22 4.11
C LEU A 126 3.17 20.65 3.57
N ALA A 127 2.57 21.65 4.20
CA ALA A 127 1.41 22.33 3.68
C ALA A 127 1.81 23.65 3.05
N VAL A 128 1.22 23.97 1.89
CA VAL A 128 1.36 25.22 1.16
C VAL A 128 -0.01 25.88 1.03
N ALA A 129 -0.09 27.16 1.36
CA ALA A 129 -1.33 27.94 1.31
C ALA A 129 -1.17 29.17 0.42
N ASN A 130 -2.19 29.45 -0.39
CA ASN A 130 -2.28 30.67 -1.14
C ASN A 130 -2.88 31.79 -0.26
N LYS A 131 -2.05 32.73 0.15
CA LYS A 131 -2.44 33.93 0.91
C LYS A 131 -2.56 35.17 0.06
N GLY A 132 -2.27 35.06 -1.24
CA GLY A 132 -2.37 36.13 -2.21
C GLY A 132 -3.78 36.30 -2.78
N GLU A 133 -3.90 37.20 -3.74
CA GLU A 133 -5.18 37.57 -4.39
C GLU A 133 -5.40 36.82 -5.73
N THR A 134 -4.36 36.18 -6.27
CA THR A 134 -4.40 35.41 -7.52
C THR A 134 -4.09 33.95 -7.27
N GLU A 135 -4.65 33.07 -8.09
CA GLU A 135 -4.29 31.67 -8.09
C GLU A 135 -2.84 31.45 -8.51
N PHE A 136 -2.26 30.35 -8.09
CA PHE A 136 -0.93 29.90 -8.52
C PHE A 136 -0.82 28.37 -8.54
N PHE A 137 0.26 27.91 -9.15
CA PHE A 137 0.57 26.48 -9.24
C PHE A 137 1.81 26.13 -8.42
N VAL A 138 1.68 25.07 -7.60
CA VAL A 138 2.79 24.50 -6.84
C VAL A 138 3.34 23.29 -7.58
N THR A 139 4.64 23.26 -7.83
CA THR A 139 5.34 22.17 -8.52
C THR A 139 6.64 21.79 -7.80
N ASP A 140 7.28 20.71 -8.20
CA ASP A 140 8.62 20.27 -7.73
C ASP A 140 8.72 20.27 -6.18
N VAL A 141 7.78 19.60 -5.51
CA VAL A 141 7.67 19.64 -4.05
C VAL A 141 8.55 18.58 -3.42
N ASP A 142 9.56 18.98 -2.70
CA ASP A 142 10.42 18.17 -1.86
C ASP A 142 9.98 18.35 -0.38
N VAL A 143 9.27 17.37 0.14
CA VAL A 143 8.82 17.37 1.55
C VAL A 143 9.99 17.10 2.48
N GLU A 144 10.90 16.21 2.07
CA GLU A 144 12.14 15.94 2.76
C GLU A 144 13.33 16.28 1.87
N THR A 145 14.24 17.09 2.38
CA THR A 145 15.52 17.38 1.72
C THR A 145 16.59 17.74 2.73
N PHE A 146 17.66 16.96 2.79
CA PHE A 146 18.84 17.29 3.58
C PHE A 146 20.10 16.68 3.00
N ARG A 147 21.25 17.32 3.27
CA ARG A 147 22.56 16.82 2.89
C ARG A 147 23.06 15.82 3.93
N MET A 148 23.41 14.62 3.47
CA MET A 148 23.87 13.56 4.37
C MET A 148 25.26 13.83 4.93
N ALA A 149 25.46 13.54 6.23
CA ALA A 149 26.74 13.69 6.92
C ALA A 149 27.57 12.40 6.90
N THR A 150 26.97 11.31 7.37
CA THR A 150 27.68 10.03 7.57
C THR A 150 27.68 9.17 6.33
N LEU A 151 26.60 9.15 5.57
CA LEU A 151 26.43 8.35 4.36
C LEU A 151 26.96 9.11 3.14
N GLY A 152 27.54 8.39 2.18
CA GLY A 152 28.07 8.96 0.96
C GLY A 152 28.00 8.00 -0.23
N CYS A 153 27.86 8.52 -1.44
CA CYS A 153 27.60 7.74 -2.65
C CYS A 153 28.69 6.69 -2.99
N THR A 154 29.92 6.90 -2.53
CA THR A 154 31.03 5.95 -2.80
C THR A 154 31.01 4.74 -1.88
N ASN A 155 30.55 4.91 -0.62
CA ASN A 155 30.67 3.89 0.42
C ASN A 155 29.32 3.26 0.81
N SER A 156 28.22 3.91 0.43
CA SER A 156 26.89 3.41 0.77
C SER A 156 26.27 2.66 -0.40
N ARG A 157 25.29 1.82 -0.08
CA ARG A 157 24.40 1.14 -1.02
C ARG A 157 23.00 1.65 -0.82
N VAL A 158 22.24 1.77 -1.90
CA VAL A 158 20.81 2.06 -1.89
C VAL A 158 20.07 0.76 -2.16
N MET A 159 19.30 0.33 -1.17
CA MET A 159 18.45 -0.85 -1.23
C MET A 159 17.03 -0.43 -1.62
N ARG A 160 16.51 -0.96 -2.70
CA ARG A 160 15.13 -0.80 -3.14
C ARG A 160 14.30 -1.93 -2.56
N ARG A 161 13.14 -1.66 -1.99
CA ARG A 161 12.34 -2.64 -1.23
C ARG A 161 10.90 -2.77 -1.72
N PHE A 162 10.64 -2.53 -2.99
CA PHE A 162 9.27 -2.70 -3.50
C PHE A 162 9.20 -3.48 -4.81
N ALA A 163 9.30 -2.89 -5.95
CA ALA A 163 9.02 -3.58 -7.21
C ALA A 163 10.06 -4.65 -7.59
N ARG A 164 11.30 -4.44 -7.16
CA ARG A 164 12.41 -5.39 -7.35
C ARG A 164 13.45 -5.09 -6.29
N TYR A 165 13.71 -6.02 -5.41
CA TYR A 165 14.83 -5.89 -4.50
C TYR A 165 16.13 -5.76 -5.29
N ARG A 166 16.86 -4.68 -5.05
CA ARG A 166 18.19 -4.41 -5.62
C ARG A 166 18.99 -3.56 -4.67
N GLU A 167 20.30 -3.82 -4.65
CA GLU A 167 21.28 -2.93 -4.04
C GLU A 167 22.09 -2.25 -5.14
N GLU A 168 22.12 -0.93 -5.10
CA GLU A 168 22.81 -0.09 -6.08
C GLU A 168 23.82 0.80 -5.37
N GLY A 169 24.98 1.02 -5.98
CA GLY A 169 25.96 2.00 -5.55
C GLY A 169 25.90 3.27 -6.41
N GLY A 170 26.34 4.39 -5.85
CA GLY A 170 26.38 5.66 -6.57
C GLY A 170 25.11 6.49 -6.39
N VAL A 171 24.87 7.38 -7.35
CA VAL A 171 23.68 8.25 -7.35
C VAL A 171 22.43 7.44 -7.66
N TYR A 172 21.43 7.52 -6.78
CA TYR A 172 20.14 6.90 -6.97
C TYR A 172 19.10 7.98 -7.35
N ILE A 173 18.45 7.78 -8.46
CA ILE A 173 17.33 8.58 -8.90
C ILE A 173 16.12 7.66 -8.95
N GLY A 174 15.35 7.66 -7.85
CA GLY A 174 14.14 6.90 -7.73
C GLY A 174 13.04 7.57 -8.52
N ASP A 175 12.35 6.75 -9.26
CA ASP A 175 11.06 7.08 -9.80
C ASP A 175 9.94 6.64 -8.81
N TRP A 176 8.73 6.61 -9.30
CA TRP A 176 7.54 6.21 -8.58
C TRP A 176 7.50 4.74 -8.11
N ASN A 177 8.44 3.87 -8.53
CA ASN A 177 8.40 2.43 -8.21
C ASN A 177 8.84 2.11 -6.79
N ASP A 178 9.59 3.01 -6.15
CA ASP A 178 10.20 2.75 -4.86
C ASP A 178 9.62 3.65 -3.76
N PRO A 179 8.47 3.29 -3.18
CA PRO A 179 7.92 4.03 -2.04
C PRO A 179 8.79 3.93 -0.78
N LEU A 180 9.74 3.00 -0.75
CA LEU A 180 10.72 2.84 0.32
C LEU A 180 12.09 2.51 -0.25
N ILE A 181 13.10 3.26 0.17
CA ILE A 181 14.50 2.93 0.00
C ILE A 181 15.22 2.88 1.34
N VAL A 182 16.30 2.10 1.43
CA VAL A 182 17.22 2.11 2.56
C VAL A 182 18.61 2.41 2.06
N VAL A 183 19.20 3.51 2.57
CA VAL A 183 20.61 3.85 2.30
C VAL A 183 21.44 3.31 3.45
N HIS A 184 22.39 2.42 3.15
CA HIS A 184 23.20 1.71 4.15
C HIS A 184 24.70 1.78 3.85
N ASP A 185 25.51 2.00 4.87
CA ASP A 185 26.98 1.87 4.83
C ASP A 185 27.39 0.66 5.68
N TYR A 186 27.82 -0.40 5.03
CA TYR A 186 28.22 -1.66 5.69
C TYR A 186 29.44 -1.49 6.59
N ALA A 187 30.40 -0.64 6.19
CA ALA A 187 31.60 -0.40 6.98
C ALA A 187 31.29 0.38 8.28
N LYS A 188 30.41 1.36 8.21
CA LYS A 188 29.95 2.15 9.36
C LYS A 188 28.82 1.47 10.13
N ARG A 189 28.22 0.43 9.57
CA ARG A 189 27.12 -0.32 10.16
C ARG A 189 25.91 0.57 10.52
N CYS A 190 25.61 1.53 9.66
CA CYS A 190 24.54 2.50 9.87
C CYS A 190 23.82 2.82 8.55
N GLY A 191 22.63 3.35 8.64
CA GLY A 191 21.83 3.70 7.48
C GLY A 191 20.58 4.50 7.82
N ILE A 192 19.81 4.81 6.80
CA ILE A 192 18.53 5.49 6.92
C ILE A 192 17.52 4.91 5.92
N ALA A 193 16.35 4.54 6.41
CA ALA A 193 15.20 4.25 5.55
C ALA A 193 14.47 5.54 5.23
N VAL A 194 14.03 5.69 3.99
CA VAL A 194 13.25 6.83 3.49
C VAL A 194 12.01 6.31 2.80
N GLY A 195 10.84 6.62 3.36
CA GLY A 195 9.56 6.21 2.82
C GLY A 195 8.74 7.40 2.35
N ASN A 196 8.12 7.28 1.18
CA ASN A 196 7.24 8.27 0.59
C ASN A 196 5.81 7.73 0.55
N GLU A 197 4.89 8.42 1.21
CA GLU A 197 3.48 8.03 1.30
C GLU A 197 2.64 8.52 0.11
N GLY A 198 3.28 8.94 -0.97
CA GLY A 198 2.61 9.34 -2.21
C GLY A 198 1.95 8.16 -2.91
N VAL A 199 0.80 8.43 -3.54
CA VAL A 199 0.05 7.42 -4.28
C VAL A 199 0.62 7.23 -5.68
N SER A 200 0.79 5.97 -6.09
CA SER A 200 1.22 5.58 -7.44
C SER A 200 2.42 6.42 -7.93
N THR A 201 2.29 7.06 -9.07
CA THR A 201 3.35 7.84 -9.71
C THR A 201 3.53 9.26 -9.15
N MET A 202 2.74 9.66 -8.14
CA MET A 202 2.81 10.97 -7.49
C MET A 202 3.92 11.08 -6.45
N LYS A 203 5.00 10.34 -6.60
CA LYS A 203 6.14 10.33 -5.70
C LYS A 203 7.47 10.28 -6.43
N ARG A 204 8.50 10.79 -5.79
CA ARG A 204 9.90 10.74 -6.21
C ARG A 204 10.79 10.70 -4.97
N THR A 205 11.79 9.84 -4.97
CA THR A 205 12.83 9.82 -3.95
C THR A 205 14.19 9.69 -4.63
N THR A 206 15.18 10.49 -4.23
CA THR A 206 16.56 10.43 -4.71
C THR A 206 17.54 10.36 -3.57
N ALA A 207 18.68 9.72 -3.78
CA ALA A 207 19.80 9.74 -2.86
C ALA A 207 21.10 10.08 -3.61
N PHE A 208 21.94 10.91 -3.00
CA PHE A 208 23.24 11.33 -3.51
C PHE A 208 23.22 12.23 -4.75
N GLN A 209 22.05 12.57 -5.27
CA GLN A 209 21.94 13.54 -6.36
C GLN A 209 22.34 14.94 -5.86
N ASP A 210 22.93 15.75 -6.74
CA ASP A 210 23.30 17.17 -6.50
C ASP A 210 24.16 17.40 -5.24
N GLY A 211 25.03 16.47 -4.91
CA GLY A 211 26.00 16.64 -3.86
C GLY A 211 25.66 16.01 -2.51
N ASN A 212 25.31 14.78 -2.47
CA ASN A 212 25.09 13.99 -1.26
C ASN A 212 23.78 14.27 -0.51
N TYR A 213 22.72 14.67 -1.25
CA TYR A 213 21.39 14.89 -0.69
C TYR A 213 20.54 13.61 -0.70
N ILE A 214 19.67 13.51 0.30
CA ILE A 214 18.41 12.77 0.24
C ILE A 214 17.31 13.78 -0.07
N VAL A 215 16.46 13.45 -1.05
CA VAL A 215 15.30 14.25 -1.44
C VAL A 215 14.11 13.33 -1.64
N SER A 216 12.95 13.66 -1.07
CA SER A 216 11.71 12.91 -1.28
C SER A 216 10.49 13.81 -1.25
N GLY A 217 9.60 13.61 -2.24
CA GLY A 217 8.40 14.42 -2.41
C GLY A 217 7.61 14.02 -3.67
N THR A 218 7.15 15.01 -4.42
CA THR A 218 6.40 14.82 -5.67
C THR A 218 7.31 14.67 -6.90
N PRO A 219 6.79 14.22 -8.05
CA PRO A 219 7.51 14.30 -9.30
C PRO A 219 7.95 15.73 -9.63
N HIS A 220 9.13 15.86 -10.24
CA HIS A 220 9.66 17.15 -10.72
C HIS A 220 9.35 17.39 -12.18
N GLY A 221 9.40 18.66 -12.60
CA GLY A 221 9.22 19.07 -14.00
C GLY A 221 10.18 18.33 -14.95
N GLY A 222 9.67 17.93 -16.12
CA GLY A 222 10.40 17.12 -17.09
C GLY A 222 10.37 15.60 -16.81
N GLY A 223 9.77 15.15 -15.72
CA GLY A 223 9.52 13.73 -15.44
C GLY A 223 8.44 13.13 -16.35
N GLN A 224 8.36 11.82 -16.37
CA GLN A 224 7.36 11.09 -17.16
C GLN A 224 5.91 11.42 -16.75
N TYR A 225 5.69 11.67 -15.46
CA TYR A 225 4.37 11.99 -14.91
C TYR A 225 4.40 13.40 -14.37
N PRO A 226 3.57 14.31 -14.90
CA PRO A 226 3.55 15.69 -14.45
C PRO A 226 2.89 15.78 -13.06
N PHE A 227 3.38 16.74 -12.28
CA PHE A 227 2.73 17.14 -11.04
C PHE A 227 2.61 18.66 -11.02
N SER A 228 1.40 19.12 -10.83
CA SER A 228 1.11 20.52 -10.57
C SER A 228 -0.11 20.61 -9.65
N LYS A 229 -0.04 21.44 -8.64
CA LYS A 229 -1.16 21.67 -7.71
C LYS A 229 -1.63 23.11 -7.81
N ARG A 230 -2.83 23.30 -8.34
CA ARG A 230 -3.48 24.61 -8.41
C ARG A 230 -4.02 24.98 -7.03
N LEU A 231 -3.74 26.22 -6.61
CA LEU A 231 -4.29 26.80 -5.38
C LEU A 231 -4.91 28.16 -5.68
N LYS A 232 -6.23 28.27 -5.48
CA LYS A 232 -6.95 29.55 -5.53
C LYS A 232 -6.66 30.39 -4.28
N PRO A 233 -6.94 31.71 -4.32
CA PRO A 233 -6.85 32.56 -3.13
C PRO A 233 -7.57 31.95 -1.93
N GLY A 234 -6.86 31.83 -0.81
CA GLY A 234 -7.36 31.24 0.43
C GLY A 234 -7.30 29.70 0.53
N GLU A 235 -7.00 29.00 -0.57
CA GLU A 235 -6.85 27.54 -0.54
C GLU A 235 -5.50 27.12 0.02
N SER A 236 -5.46 25.91 0.59
CA SER A 236 -4.25 25.24 1.06
C SER A 236 -4.25 23.79 0.62
N TRP A 237 -3.06 23.25 0.45
CA TRP A 237 -2.83 21.84 0.13
C TRP A 237 -1.69 21.30 0.98
N THR A 238 -1.80 20.06 1.44
CA THR A 238 -0.75 19.35 2.14
C THR A 238 -0.18 18.26 1.24
N ALA A 239 1.12 18.32 1.01
CA ALA A 239 1.84 17.30 0.26
C ALA A 239 1.79 15.95 1.00
N MET A 240 1.88 14.86 0.23
CA MET A 240 1.95 13.51 0.78
C MET A 240 3.13 13.41 1.74
N PRO A 241 2.96 12.75 2.90
CA PRO A 241 4.02 12.66 3.89
C PRO A 241 5.24 11.89 3.40
N VAL A 242 6.37 12.22 3.99
CA VAL A 242 7.60 11.43 3.90
C VAL A 242 8.04 11.06 5.30
N PHE A 243 8.53 9.83 5.50
CA PHE A 243 9.14 9.45 6.76
C PHE A 243 10.59 9.02 6.58
N THR A 244 11.39 9.23 7.61
CA THR A 244 12.79 8.82 7.67
C THR A 244 13.05 8.05 8.95
N ALA A 245 13.77 6.93 8.87
CA ALA A 245 14.13 6.09 9.99
C ALA A 245 15.65 5.83 9.99
N PRO A 246 16.46 6.67 10.66
CA PRO A 246 17.89 6.46 10.79
C PRO A 246 18.18 5.35 11.81
N TYR A 247 19.26 4.60 11.57
CA TYR A 247 19.70 3.54 12.48
C TYR A 247 21.23 3.37 12.46
N ALA A 248 21.78 2.85 13.55
CA ALA A 248 23.21 2.62 13.70
C ALA A 248 23.48 1.27 14.37
N LYS A 249 24.77 0.84 14.34
CA LYS A 249 25.25 -0.43 14.91
C LYS A 249 24.54 -1.68 14.36
N CYS A 250 24.13 -1.65 13.10
CA CYS A 250 23.40 -2.72 12.44
C CYS A 250 24.09 -3.12 11.14
N LEU A 251 24.37 -4.42 10.96
CA LEU A 251 24.96 -4.96 9.73
C LEU A 251 23.92 -5.34 8.67
N ASP A 252 22.70 -5.64 9.13
CA ASP A 252 21.62 -6.11 8.27
C ASP A 252 20.60 -4.98 8.07
N PRO A 253 20.61 -4.29 6.91
CA PRO A 253 19.70 -3.17 6.65
C PRO A 253 18.22 -3.59 6.60
N SER A 254 17.88 -4.85 6.44
CA SER A 254 16.49 -5.31 6.48
C SER A 254 15.86 -5.16 7.87
N ARG A 255 16.68 -5.09 8.92
CA ARG A 255 16.20 -4.93 10.32
C ARG A 255 15.44 -3.63 10.57
N VAL A 256 15.78 -2.55 9.87
CA VAL A 256 15.02 -1.30 10.00
C VAL A 256 13.64 -1.42 9.36
N VAL A 257 13.54 -2.21 8.26
CA VAL A 257 12.28 -2.44 7.57
C VAL A 257 11.39 -3.37 8.40
N GLU A 258 11.92 -4.46 8.94
CA GLU A 258 11.21 -5.39 9.83
C GLU A 258 10.77 -4.76 11.17
N GLY A 259 11.55 -3.80 11.68
CA GLY A 259 11.28 -3.11 12.94
C GLY A 259 10.56 -1.77 12.74
N ALA A 260 11.31 -0.66 12.78
CA ALA A 260 10.75 0.69 12.85
C ALA A 260 9.77 1.02 11.70
N VAL A 261 10.08 0.60 10.46
CA VAL A 261 9.20 0.86 9.31
C VAL A 261 7.93 0.03 9.41
N SER A 262 8.02 -1.29 9.64
CA SER A 262 6.85 -2.15 9.75
C SER A 262 5.95 -1.74 10.92
N ASP A 263 6.52 -1.39 12.07
CA ASP A 263 5.75 -0.93 13.23
C ASP A 263 5.05 0.40 12.95
N TYR A 264 5.74 1.35 12.28
CA TYR A 264 5.13 2.60 11.85
C TYR A 264 3.95 2.36 10.90
N VAL A 265 4.15 1.52 9.86
CA VAL A 265 3.12 1.20 8.86
C VAL A 265 1.88 0.59 9.52
N ARG A 266 2.07 -0.37 10.43
CA ARG A 266 0.96 -1.07 11.09
C ARG A 266 0.21 -0.20 12.11
N LYS A 267 0.92 0.61 12.89
CA LYS A 267 0.34 1.30 14.06
C LYS A 267 -0.04 2.75 13.81
N HIS A 268 0.69 3.45 12.94
CA HIS A 268 0.65 4.91 12.89
C HIS A 268 0.41 5.49 11.50
N MET A 269 0.68 4.74 10.43
CA MET A 269 0.49 5.25 9.06
C MET A 269 -0.98 5.35 8.67
N GLY A 270 -1.86 4.55 9.27
CA GLY A 270 -3.28 4.51 8.93
C GLY A 270 -3.60 3.55 7.79
N VAL A 271 -2.82 2.47 7.63
CA VAL A 271 -3.07 1.43 6.61
C VAL A 271 -4.40 0.73 6.88
N ARG A 272 -5.27 0.68 5.86
CA ARG A 272 -6.65 0.21 5.99
C ARG A 272 -6.78 -1.23 6.47
N VAL A 273 -5.99 -2.15 5.93
CA VAL A 273 -6.04 -3.57 6.33
C VAL A 273 -5.76 -3.79 7.82
N GLU A 274 -5.10 -2.84 8.49
CA GLU A 274 -4.86 -2.88 9.93
C GLU A 274 -5.99 -2.24 10.77
N GLN A 275 -6.93 -1.55 10.12
CA GLN A 275 -8.05 -0.86 10.77
C GLN A 275 -9.37 -1.62 10.69
N ILE A 276 -9.50 -2.54 9.73
CA ILE A 276 -10.73 -3.31 9.58
C ILE A 276 -10.90 -4.31 10.74
N PRO A 277 -12.12 -4.50 11.24
CA PRO A 277 -12.38 -5.38 12.38
C PRO A 277 -12.14 -6.86 12.07
N ARG A 278 -12.26 -7.24 10.81
CA ARG A 278 -12.08 -8.62 10.34
C ARG A 278 -11.33 -8.65 9.03
N LYS A 279 -10.14 -9.23 9.04
CA LYS A 279 -9.37 -9.55 7.84
C LYS A 279 -9.92 -10.82 7.19
N PRO A 280 -10.13 -10.85 5.86
CA PRO A 280 -10.48 -12.11 5.19
C PRO A 280 -9.31 -13.10 5.28
N MET A 281 -9.64 -14.36 5.52
CA MET A 281 -8.63 -15.41 5.71
C MET A 281 -8.47 -16.31 4.49
N PHE A 282 -9.59 -16.68 3.84
CA PHE A 282 -9.60 -17.54 2.68
C PHE A 282 -10.68 -17.10 1.70
N VAL A 283 -10.26 -16.58 0.56
CA VAL A 283 -11.11 -15.96 -0.47
C VAL A 283 -11.19 -16.85 -1.70
N TYR A 284 -12.37 -16.94 -2.31
CA TYR A 284 -12.59 -17.56 -3.62
C TYR A 284 -13.07 -16.51 -4.62
N ASN A 285 -12.61 -16.60 -5.87
CA ASN A 285 -13.03 -15.71 -6.96
C ASN A 285 -13.36 -16.52 -8.21
N THR A 286 -14.41 -16.12 -8.92
CA THR A 286 -14.96 -16.88 -10.07
C THR A 286 -14.24 -16.63 -11.39
N TRP A 287 -13.30 -15.67 -11.49
CA TRP A 287 -12.70 -15.29 -12.76
C TRP A 287 -12.16 -16.47 -13.56
N VAL A 288 -11.42 -17.33 -12.93
CA VAL A 288 -10.88 -18.53 -13.60
C VAL A 288 -11.44 -19.78 -12.95
N PRO A 289 -12.01 -20.71 -13.72
CA PRO A 289 -12.02 -20.82 -15.18
C PRO A 289 -13.24 -20.19 -15.87
N PHE A 290 -14.14 -19.53 -15.12
CA PHE A 290 -15.48 -19.22 -15.65
C PHE A 290 -15.52 -17.93 -16.46
N THR A 291 -14.57 -17.00 -16.24
CA THR A 291 -14.55 -15.67 -16.88
C THR A 291 -15.94 -15.01 -16.77
N THR A 292 -16.49 -14.55 -17.88
CA THR A 292 -17.84 -13.94 -17.92
C THR A 292 -18.99 -14.93 -18.04
N HIS A 293 -18.72 -16.24 -18.08
CA HIS A 293 -19.73 -17.30 -18.26
C HIS A 293 -20.28 -17.78 -16.91
N ILE A 294 -20.94 -16.86 -16.20
CA ILE A 294 -21.52 -17.08 -14.89
C ILE A 294 -23.01 -16.75 -14.89
N ASP A 295 -23.78 -17.44 -14.04
CA ASP A 295 -25.18 -17.19 -13.76
C ASP A 295 -25.54 -17.59 -12.31
N ALA A 296 -26.73 -17.26 -11.86
CA ALA A 296 -27.19 -17.55 -10.50
C ALA A 296 -27.16 -19.04 -10.14
N LYS A 297 -27.41 -19.94 -11.10
CA LYS A 297 -27.35 -21.39 -10.87
C LYS A 297 -25.92 -21.84 -10.62
N LEU A 298 -25.00 -21.48 -11.52
CA LEU A 298 -23.58 -21.79 -11.36
C LEU A 298 -23.02 -21.23 -10.04
N ILE A 299 -23.34 -19.98 -9.69
CA ILE A 299 -22.88 -19.37 -8.45
C ILE A 299 -23.36 -20.14 -7.21
N ARG A 300 -24.60 -20.62 -7.19
CA ARG A 300 -25.10 -21.44 -6.08
C ARG A 300 -24.35 -22.76 -5.94
N GLU A 301 -24.14 -23.47 -7.06
CA GLU A 301 -23.38 -24.72 -7.07
C GLU A 301 -21.92 -24.52 -6.61
N LEU A 302 -21.30 -23.43 -7.03
CA LEU A 302 -19.94 -23.06 -6.60
C LEU A 302 -19.91 -22.69 -5.12
N ALA A 303 -20.92 -21.96 -4.63
CA ALA A 303 -21.01 -21.56 -3.22
C ALA A 303 -21.17 -22.77 -2.29
N ASP A 304 -21.93 -23.81 -2.70
CA ASP A 304 -22.03 -25.06 -1.96
C ASP A 304 -20.65 -25.72 -1.77
N ALA A 305 -19.94 -25.92 -2.88
CA ALA A 305 -18.62 -26.56 -2.84
C ALA A 305 -17.55 -25.69 -2.16
N ALA A 306 -17.59 -24.37 -2.33
CA ALA A 306 -16.67 -23.44 -1.69
C ALA A 306 -16.85 -23.41 -0.16
N ALA A 307 -18.09 -23.45 0.32
CA ALA A 307 -18.38 -23.54 1.75
C ALA A 307 -17.82 -24.82 2.39
N GLU A 308 -17.83 -25.94 1.65
CA GLU A 308 -17.20 -27.18 2.10
C GLU A 308 -15.68 -27.09 2.20
N CYS A 309 -15.04 -26.17 1.46
CA CYS A 309 -13.61 -25.88 1.55
C CYS A 309 -13.24 -24.91 2.68
N GLY A 310 -14.21 -24.34 3.41
CA GLY A 310 -13.96 -23.36 4.46
C GLY A 310 -13.73 -21.92 3.94
N ILE A 311 -14.14 -21.61 2.72
CA ILE A 311 -14.12 -20.26 2.14
C ILE A 311 -14.96 -19.30 3.00
N GLU A 312 -14.47 -18.07 3.19
CA GLU A 312 -15.16 -17.04 3.95
C GLU A 312 -15.70 -15.91 3.09
N GLU A 313 -14.98 -15.57 2.03
CA GLU A 313 -15.37 -14.51 1.08
C GLU A 313 -15.57 -15.16 -0.29
N PHE A 314 -16.74 -14.97 -0.90
CA PHE A 314 -17.05 -15.49 -2.22
C PHE A 314 -17.24 -14.33 -3.19
N VAL A 315 -16.26 -14.13 -4.09
CA VAL A 315 -16.23 -12.99 -5.02
C VAL A 315 -16.72 -13.43 -6.40
N ILE A 316 -17.84 -12.84 -6.83
CA ILE A 316 -18.35 -12.94 -8.20
C ILE A 316 -17.58 -11.94 -9.06
N ASP A 317 -16.81 -12.46 -10.05
CA ASP A 317 -16.01 -11.61 -10.95
C ASP A 317 -16.84 -11.06 -12.13
N ASP A 318 -16.19 -10.52 -13.18
CA ASP A 318 -16.83 -9.94 -14.37
C ASP A 318 -17.84 -10.92 -15.01
N GLY A 319 -18.98 -10.40 -15.46
CA GLY A 319 -20.01 -11.16 -16.16
C GLY A 319 -21.40 -11.16 -15.53
N TRP A 320 -21.58 -10.51 -14.38
CA TRP A 320 -22.87 -10.39 -13.70
C TRP A 320 -23.74 -9.27 -14.26
N GLN A 321 -23.13 -8.26 -14.86
CA GLN A 321 -23.78 -7.06 -15.40
C GLN A 321 -24.35 -7.29 -16.80
N ILE A 322 -25.32 -6.45 -17.20
CA ILE A 322 -25.91 -6.46 -18.53
C ILE A 322 -24.80 -6.34 -19.59
N ASN A 323 -24.93 -7.13 -20.67
CA ASN A 323 -24.39 -6.89 -22.00
C ASN A 323 -23.01 -7.37 -22.38
N ILE A 324 -22.56 -8.47 -21.86
CA ILE A 324 -21.45 -9.16 -22.52
C ILE A 324 -21.94 -10.07 -23.65
N SER A 325 -23.16 -10.64 -23.53
CA SER A 325 -23.68 -11.66 -24.44
C SER A 325 -24.32 -11.12 -25.74
N ASP A 326 -24.79 -9.88 -25.75
CA ASP A 326 -25.60 -9.36 -26.87
C ASP A 326 -24.85 -8.36 -27.77
N GLY A 327 -23.52 -8.21 -27.60
CA GLY A 327 -22.73 -7.21 -28.34
C GLY A 327 -23.07 -5.76 -28.02
N LYS A 328 -23.97 -5.53 -27.07
CA LYS A 328 -24.32 -4.22 -26.53
C LYS A 328 -23.53 -4.02 -25.25
N TYR A 329 -22.51 -3.22 -25.30
CA TYR A 329 -21.65 -2.96 -24.14
C TYR A 329 -22.34 -1.99 -23.19
N GLY A 330 -22.73 -2.46 -22.00
CA GLY A 330 -23.45 -1.69 -20.96
C GLY A 330 -22.66 -1.51 -19.67
N ARG A 331 -21.34 -1.74 -19.69
CA ARG A 331 -20.50 -1.36 -18.54
C ARG A 331 -20.54 0.15 -18.37
N GLY A 332 -20.65 0.59 -17.14
CA GLY A 332 -20.89 1.97 -16.79
C GLY A 332 -22.25 2.15 -16.11
N ASP A 333 -23.29 1.46 -16.58
CA ASP A 333 -24.60 1.40 -15.91
C ASP A 333 -24.55 0.54 -14.64
N TRP A 334 -23.70 -0.48 -14.64
CA TRP A 334 -23.57 -1.47 -13.53
C TRP A 334 -24.91 -2.06 -13.12
N ALA A 335 -25.77 -2.30 -14.09
CA ALA A 335 -27.05 -2.96 -13.93
C ALA A 335 -26.90 -4.47 -14.03
N VAL A 336 -27.66 -5.22 -13.24
CA VAL A 336 -27.64 -6.67 -13.20
C VAL A 336 -28.26 -7.24 -14.48
N ASP A 337 -27.64 -8.30 -15.04
CA ASP A 337 -28.25 -9.09 -16.11
C ASP A 337 -29.32 -10.01 -15.53
N GLU A 338 -30.60 -9.61 -15.67
CA GLU A 338 -31.76 -10.36 -15.18
C GLU A 338 -31.92 -11.73 -15.83
N LYS A 339 -31.36 -11.98 -17.03
CA LYS A 339 -31.37 -13.32 -17.67
C LYS A 339 -30.44 -14.27 -16.94
N LYS A 340 -29.29 -13.76 -16.45
CA LYS A 340 -28.32 -14.54 -15.68
C LYS A 340 -28.67 -14.62 -14.20
N PHE A 341 -29.19 -13.53 -13.65
CA PHE A 341 -29.53 -13.38 -12.23
C PHE A 341 -30.99 -12.94 -12.06
N PRO A 342 -31.97 -13.85 -12.26
CA PRO A 342 -33.38 -13.54 -12.10
C PRO A 342 -33.70 -13.00 -10.70
N GLY A 343 -34.35 -11.84 -10.63
CA GLY A 343 -34.62 -11.13 -9.37
C GLY A 343 -33.44 -10.38 -8.80
N GLY A 344 -32.40 -10.14 -9.62
CA GLY A 344 -31.22 -9.37 -9.26
C GLY A 344 -30.15 -10.16 -8.49
N LEU A 345 -29.18 -9.46 -7.92
CA LEU A 345 -28.08 -10.07 -7.14
C LEU A 345 -28.50 -10.50 -5.73
N LYS A 346 -29.56 -9.89 -5.18
CA LYS A 346 -29.97 -10.15 -3.79
C LYS A 346 -30.21 -11.63 -3.47
N PRO A 347 -31.00 -12.39 -4.27
CA PRO A 347 -31.22 -13.82 -4.00
C PRO A 347 -29.91 -14.64 -4.04
N THR A 348 -28.96 -14.26 -4.90
CA THR A 348 -27.65 -14.91 -5.00
C THR A 348 -26.77 -14.58 -3.80
N PHE A 349 -26.71 -13.34 -3.38
CA PHE A 349 -25.96 -12.91 -2.19
C PHE A 349 -26.53 -13.50 -0.90
N ASP A 350 -27.84 -13.55 -0.76
CA ASP A 350 -28.50 -14.17 0.38
C ASP A 350 -28.19 -15.69 0.43
N TYR A 351 -28.09 -16.34 -0.73
CA TYR A 351 -27.66 -17.73 -0.80
C TYR A 351 -26.21 -17.93 -0.33
N ILE A 352 -25.26 -17.09 -0.81
CA ILE A 352 -23.87 -17.10 -0.36
C ILE A 352 -23.80 -16.90 1.15
N LYS A 353 -24.56 -15.95 1.70
CA LYS A 353 -24.63 -15.71 3.16
C LYS A 353 -25.20 -16.91 3.91
N SER A 354 -26.21 -17.59 3.36
CA SER A 354 -26.78 -18.79 3.98
C SER A 354 -25.79 -19.95 4.11
N LYS A 355 -24.71 -19.93 3.33
CA LYS A 355 -23.57 -20.87 3.42
C LYS A 355 -22.47 -20.40 4.37
N GLY A 356 -22.68 -19.30 5.10
CA GLY A 356 -21.72 -18.73 6.05
C GLY A 356 -20.60 -17.89 5.43
N MET A 357 -20.70 -17.57 4.14
CA MET A 357 -19.73 -16.74 3.42
C MET A 357 -20.22 -15.30 3.25
N ARG A 358 -19.30 -14.37 3.07
CA ARG A 358 -19.60 -12.98 2.73
C ARG A 358 -19.52 -12.78 1.22
N PRO A 359 -20.50 -12.11 0.59
CA PRO A 359 -20.49 -11.90 -0.85
C PRO A 359 -19.55 -10.79 -1.27
N GLY A 360 -18.78 -11.02 -2.32
CA GLY A 360 -17.97 -10.06 -3.02
C GLY A 360 -18.39 -9.89 -4.48
N LEU A 361 -18.01 -8.78 -5.08
CA LEU A 361 -18.33 -8.45 -6.47
C LEU A 361 -17.19 -7.71 -7.15
N TRP A 362 -16.99 -7.97 -8.43
CA TRP A 362 -16.10 -7.23 -9.31
C TRP A 362 -16.81 -6.03 -9.93
N LEU A 363 -16.13 -4.89 -9.99
CA LEU A 363 -16.51 -3.71 -10.77
C LEU A 363 -15.27 -3.08 -11.39
N SER A 364 -15.44 -2.32 -12.47
CA SER A 364 -14.41 -1.40 -12.93
C SER A 364 -14.73 0.03 -12.47
N LEU A 365 -13.72 0.73 -11.96
CA LEU A 365 -13.92 2.09 -11.44
C LEU A 365 -14.21 3.13 -12.51
N ALA A 366 -13.55 3.04 -13.66
CA ALA A 366 -13.59 4.10 -14.65
C ALA A 366 -14.07 3.65 -16.05
N TRP A 367 -14.45 2.41 -16.19
CA TRP A 367 -14.86 1.87 -17.49
C TRP A 367 -16.30 2.21 -17.81
N ALA A 368 -16.54 2.83 -18.97
CA ALA A 368 -17.88 3.00 -19.53
C ALA A 368 -17.91 2.65 -21.01
N ASP A 369 -18.96 1.94 -21.39
CA ASP A 369 -19.23 1.56 -22.78
C ASP A 369 -20.11 2.62 -23.45
N PRO A 370 -20.03 2.82 -24.79
CA PRO A 370 -20.80 3.84 -25.51
C PRO A 370 -22.32 3.72 -25.36
N ALA A 371 -22.82 2.52 -25.05
CA ALA A 371 -24.24 2.27 -24.87
C ALA A 371 -24.76 2.65 -23.47
N SER A 372 -23.85 2.84 -22.48
CA SER A 372 -24.23 3.17 -21.11
C SER A 372 -24.87 4.55 -20.99
N ALA A 373 -25.78 4.71 -20.02
CA ALA A 373 -26.44 6.00 -19.75
C ALA A 373 -25.43 7.10 -19.41
N PRO A 374 -24.47 6.90 -18.46
CA PRO A 374 -23.53 7.97 -18.13
C PRO A 374 -22.66 8.40 -19.30
N MET A 375 -22.33 7.49 -20.23
CA MET A 375 -21.55 7.87 -21.40
C MET A 375 -22.36 8.73 -22.40
N LYS A 376 -23.66 8.48 -22.52
CA LYS A 376 -24.55 9.26 -23.40
C LYS A 376 -24.95 10.59 -22.79
N GLU A 377 -25.24 10.60 -21.49
CA GLU A 377 -25.79 11.75 -20.78
C GLU A 377 -24.69 12.73 -20.33
N HIS A 378 -23.48 12.19 -20.04
CA HIS A 378 -22.36 12.93 -19.45
C HIS A 378 -21.02 12.65 -20.13
N PRO A 379 -20.89 12.88 -21.46
CA PRO A 379 -19.61 12.66 -22.14
C PRO A 379 -18.48 13.57 -21.60
N GLU A 380 -18.82 14.66 -20.92
CA GLU A 380 -17.87 15.56 -20.26
C GLU A 380 -17.21 14.96 -19.02
N TRP A 381 -17.65 13.82 -18.52
CA TRP A 381 -17.02 13.14 -17.37
C TRP A 381 -15.80 12.30 -17.77
N PHE A 382 -15.54 12.14 -19.07
CA PHE A 382 -14.56 11.20 -19.57
C PHE A 382 -13.23 11.86 -19.91
N VAL A 383 -12.15 11.08 -19.74
CA VAL A 383 -10.79 11.52 -20.04
C VAL A 383 -10.68 11.94 -21.52
N LYS A 384 -10.07 13.08 -21.79
CA LYS A 384 -9.77 13.58 -23.14
C LYS A 384 -8.30 13.44 -23.47
N ASP A 385 -8.01 13.04 -24.71
CA ASP A 385 -6.68 13.03 -25.27
C ASP A 385 -6.20 14.45 -25.62
N LYS A 386 -4.98 14.57 -26.12
CA LYS A 386 -4.38 15.85 -26.52
C LYS A 386 -5.13 16.55 -27.65
N ALA A 387 -5.83 15.80 -28.49
CA ALA A 387 -6.66 16.32 -29.57
C ALA A 387 -8.07 16.72 -29.13
N GLY A 388 -8.43 16.43 -27.85
CA GLY A 388 -9.75 16.69 -27.29
C GLY A 388 -10.75 15.57 -27.49
N ASN A 389 -10.35 14.41 -28.03
CA ASN A 389 -11.21 13.25 -28.19
C ASN A 389 -11.29 12.48 -26.87
N LEU A 390 -12.38 11.70 -26.72
CA LEU A 390 -12.54 10.81 -25.58
C LEU A 390 -11.53 9.65 -25.62
N ALA A 391 -10.83 9.42 -24.53
CA ALA A 391 -9.80 8.41 -24.42
C ALA A 391 -10.35 6.98 -24.45
N ASN A 392 -9.70 6.12 -25.22
CA ASN A 392 -10.10 4.73 -25.41
C ASN A 392 -9.49 3.81 -24.35
N LEU A 393 -10.27 2.81 -23.93
CA LEU A 393 -9.77 1.64 -23.19
C LEU A 393 -9.35 0.54 -24.17
N HIS A 394 -8.19 -0.05 -23.93
CA HIS A 394 -7.55 -1.01 -24.83
C HIS A 394 -8.26 -2.37 -24.89
N THR A 395 -8.93 -2.77 -23.83
CA THR A 395 -9.45 -4.14 -23.63
C THR A 395 -10.64 -4.50 -24.49
N THR A 396 -11.32 -3.55 -25.14
CA THR A 396 -12.59 -3.76 -25.85
C THR A 396 -12.58 -3.29 -27.28
N ASN A 397 -11.52 -3.57 -28.01
CA ASN A 397 -11.37 -3.10 -29.41
C ASN A 397 -11.50 -1.57 -29.53
N GLY A 398 -11.11 -0.81 -28.51
CA GLY A 398 -11.10 0.65 -28.51
C GLY A 398 -12.48 1.31 -28.46
N LYS A 399 -13.55 0.58 -28.14
CA LYS A 399 -14.90 1.12 -28.06
C LYS A 399 -15.26 1.74 -26.72
N SER A 400 -14.76 1.16 -25.62
CA SER A 400 -15.01 1.70 -24.29
C SER A 400 -14.17 2.91 -23.97
N ARG A 401 -14.61 3.72 -23.01
CA ARG A 401 -13.99 4.95 -22.57
C ARG A 401 -13.58 4.90 -21.11
N THR A 402 -12.61 5.68 -20.73
CA THR A 402 -12.19 5.83 -19.35
C THR A 402 -12.74 7.12 -18.75
N ALA A 403 -13.43 7.01 -17.62
CA ALA A 403 -13.95 8.17 -16.91
C ALA A 403 -12.84 8.86 -16.09
N CYS A 404 -12.97 10.15 -15.89
CA CYS A 404 -12.06 10.95 -15.07
C CYS A 404 -12.55 11.02 -13.63
N MET A 405 -11.76 10.48 -12.70
CA MET A 405 -12.10 10.49 -11.27
C MET A 405 -12.12 11.89 -10.64
N ALA A 406 -11.69 12.90 -11.36
CA ALA A 406 -11.77 14.32 -10.97
C ALA A 406 -13.06 15.02 -11.45
N THR A 407 -14.07 14.24 -11.88
CA THR A 407 -15.39 14.70 -12.33
C THR A 407 -16.51 14.10 -11.46
N PRO A 408 -17.78 14.49 -11.65
CA PRO A 408 -18.91 13.88 -10.96
C PRO A 408 -19.11 12.38 -11.20
N TRP A 409 -18.39 11.76 -12.14
CA TRP A 409 -18.31 10.31 -12.26
C TRP A 409 -17.93 9.64 -10.93
N ARG A 410 -17.07 10.27 -10.13
CA ARG A 410 -16.65 9.74 -8.83
C ARG A 410 -17.84 9.54 -7.89
N GLU A 411 -18.74 10.53 -7.82
CA GLU A 411 -19.96 10.44 -7.01
C GLU A 411 -20.91 9.39 -7.56
N TYR A 412 -21.06 9.32 -8.88
CA TYR A 412 -21.88 8.31 -9.54
C TYR A 412 -21.45 6.89 -9.18
N ILE A 413 -20.15 6.55 -9.33
CA ILE A 413 -19.68 5.19 -9.05
C ILE A 413 -19.72 4.87 -7.54
N ARG A 414 -19.46 5.87 -6.67
CA ARG A 414 -19.64 5.73 -5.23
C ARG A 414 -21.07 5.27 -4.91
N ASP A 415 -22.06 5.97 -5.45
CA ASP A 415 -23.46 5.71 -5.13
C ASP A 415 -23.90 4.34 -5.67
N ARG A 416 -23.34 3.88 -6.79
CA ARG A 416 -23.57 2.52 -7.31
C ARG A 416 -23.02 1.48 -6.35
N ILE A 417 -21.79 1.63 -5.87
CA ILE A 417 -21.16 0.68 -4.91
C ILE A 417 -21.93 0.69 -3.59
N LEU A 418 -22.27 1.86 -3.05
CA LEU A 418 -23.02 1.96 -1.80
C LEU A 418 -24.45 1.37 -1.91
N GLY A 419 -25.08 1.48 -3.08
CA GLY A 419 -26.33 0.78 -3.35
C GLY A 419 -26.19 -0.73 -3.22
N LEU A 420 -25.13 -1.32 -3.79
CA LEU A 420 -24.86 -2.76 -3.67
C LEU A 420 -24.57 -3.18 -2.22
N VAL A 421 -23.86 -2.36 -1.46
CA VAL A 421 -23.63 -2.60 -0.03
C VAL A 421 -24.95 -2.59 0.75
N LYS A 422 -25.74 -1.53 0.59
CA LYS A 422 -26.98 -1.30 1.35
C LYS A 422 -28.06 -2.31 1.00
N ASP A 423 -28.30 -2.54 -0.30
CA ASP A 423 -29.47 -3.30 -0.77
C ASP A 423 -29.19 -4.81 -0.81
N HIS A 424 -27.94 -5.20 -0.95
CA HIS A 424 -27.54 -6.61 -1.12
C HIS A 424 -26.57 -7.11 -0.04
N GLY A 425 -25.92 -6.20 0.72
CA GLY A 425 -24.93 -6.54 1.75
C GLY A 425 -23.63 -7.02 1.15
N LEU A 426 -23.17 -6.32 0.10
CA LEU A 426 -21.82 -6.49 -0.47
C LEU A 426 -20.77 -6.24 0.62
N ALA A 427 -19.79 -7.13 0.76
CA ALA A 427 -18.78 -7.07 1.81
C ALA A 427 -17.33 -6.97 1.27
N TYR A 428 -17.14 -7.35 0.01
CA TYR A 428 -15.85 -7.33 -0.67
C TYR A 428 -16.05 -6.78 -2.09
N VAL A 429 -15.28 -5.79 -2.48
CA VAL A 429 -15.33 -5.25 -3.85
C VAL A 429 -13.94 -5.33 -4.49
N LYS A 430 -13.87 -6.02 -5.64
CA LYS A 430 -12.68 -6.01 -6.51
C LYS A 430 -12.86 -4.90 -7.55
N LEU A 431 -12.02 -3.87 -7.48
CA LEU A 431 -12.06 -2.70 -8.34
C LEU A 431 -10.95 -2.74 -9.39
N ASP A 432 -11.34 -2.79 -10.64
CA ASP A 432 -10.49 -3.06 -11.80
C ASP A 432 -10.53 -1.91 -12.83
N LEU A 433 -9.56 -1.86 -13.76
CA LEU A 433 -9.52 -0.96 -14.92
C LEU A 433 -9.88 0.51 -14.60
N ALA A 434 -9.19 1.09 -13.67
CA ALA A 434 -9.81 2.09 -12.85
C ALA A 434 -9.57 3.54 -13.24
N ILE A 435 -8.41 3.88 -13.83
CA ILE A 435 -8.03 5.29 -14.00
C ILE A 435 -7.20 5.52 -15.26
N ALA A 436 -7.00 6.77 -15.64
CA ALA A 436 -6.24 7.19 -16.82
C ALA A 436 -4.84 6.57 -16.94
N THR A 437 -4.24 6.20 -15.81
CA THR A 437 -2.91 5.60 -15.75
C THR A 437 -2.91 4.08 -15.85
N SER A 438 -4.06 3.47 -16.02
CA SER A 438 -4.20 2.03 -16.20
C SER A 438 -3.35 1.50 -17.35
N ALA A 439 -2.85 0.27 -17.22
CA ALA A 439 -2.12 -0.44 -18.27
C ALA A 439 -2.96 -0.61 -19.56
N TYR A 440 -4.27 -0.46 -19.45
CA TYR A 440 -5.24 -0.61 -20.53
C TYR A 440 -5.64 0.69 -21.23
N VAL A 441 -5.06 1.81 -20.83
CA VAL A 441 -5.30 3.11 -21.45
C VAL A 441 -4.16 3.46 -22.45
N TYR A 442 -4.51 4.02 -23.60
CA TYR A 442 -3.53 4.32 -24.63
C TYR A 442 -2.70 5.59 -24.32
N ASP A 443 -1.51 5.55 -24.74
CA ASP A 443 -0.39 6.45 -24.98
C ASP A 443 -0.36 7.80 -24.25
N ASP A 444 -0.91 8.85 -24.79
CA ASP A 444 -0.76 10.20 -24.25
C ASP A 444 -1.56 10.44 -22.97
N VAL A 445 -2.69 9.76 -22.82
CA VAL A 445 -3.56 9.87 -21.62
C VAL A 445 -3.10 9.01 -20.42
N ARG A 446 -2.08 8.18 -20.59
CA ARG A 446 -1.50 7.43 -19.45
C ARG A 446 -0.90 8.34 -18.39
N THR A 447 -0.54 9.54 -18.77
CA THR A 447 0.07 10.54 -17.89
C THR A 447 -0.88 11.63 -17.42
N GLY A 448 -2.16 11.54 -17.78
CA GLY A 448 -3.19 12.47 -17.33
C GLY A 448 -4.30 12.72 -18.36
N CYS A 449 -5.19 13.64 -18.06
CA CYS A 449 -6.32 14.05 -18.84
C CYS A 449 -6.09 15.45 -19.42
N TYR A 450 -6.29 15.63 -20.72
CA TYR A 450 -6.11 16.92 -21.38
C TYR A 450 -7.35 17.82 -21.39
N ALA A 451 -8.45 17.40 -20.77
CA ALA A 451 -9.63 18.24 -20.63
C ALA A 451 -9.31 19.52 -19.85
N LYS A 452 -9.85 20.64 -20.31
CA LYS A 452 -9.69 21.97 -19.66
C LYS A 452 -10.93 22.40 -18.89
N ASP A 453 -12.00 21.65 -19.02
CA ASP A 453 -13.34 21.92 -18.53
C ASP A 453 -13.81 20.97 -17.40
N HIS A 454 -12.91 20.12 -16.91
CA HIS A 454 -13.21 19.27 -15.76
C HIS A 454 -13.21 20.05 -14.44
N SER A 455 -14.11 19.72 -13.53
CA SER A 455 -14.25 20.44 -12.26
C SER A 455 -13.01 20.35 -11.34
N GLY A 456 -12.27 19.25 -11.42
CA GLY A 456 -11.14 18.96 -10.52
C GLY A 456 -9.77 19.38 -11.06
N HIS A 457 -9.64 19.70 -12.37
CA HIS A 457 -8.37 20.11 -12.98
C HIS A 457 -8.59 21.04 -14.18
N THR A 458 -7.53 21.71 -14.61
CA THR A 458 -7.57 22.71 -15.68
C THR A 458 -6.81 22.29 -16.94
N GLY A 459 -6.15 21.16 -16.91
CA GLY A 459 -5.39 20.62 -18.02
C GLY A 459 -4.62 19.36 -17.63
N HIS A 460 -3.64 19.00 -18.46
CA HIS A 460 -2.87 17.78 -18.29
C HIS A 460 -2.03 17.77 -17.00
N ASP A 461 -1.34 18.86 -16.70
CA ASP A 461 -0.30 18.88 -15.66
C ASP A 461 -0.86 18.82 -14.24
N ASP A 462 -2.09 19.29 -14.01
CA ASP A 462 -2.79 19.23 -12.75
C ASP A 462 -3.84 18.10 -12.69
N SER A 463 -4.09 17.41 -13.81
CA SER A 463 -5.10 16.35 -13.88
C SER A 463 -4.71 15.09 -13.13
N TYR A 464 -3.43 14.75 -13.15
CA TYR A 464 -2.97 13.47 -12.62
C TYR A 464 -3.13 13.38 -11.08
N ASP A 465 -2.71 14.43 -10.37
CA ASP A 465 -2.96 14.57 -8.93
C ASP A 465 -4.47 14.57 -8.62
N ALA A 466 -5.26 15.30 -9.41
CA ALA A 466 -6.70 15.38 -9.22
C ALA A 466 -7.41 14.03 -9.42
N ILE A 467 -7.00 13.23 -10.40
CA ILE A 467 -7.53 11.88 -10.68
C ILE A 467 -7.24 10.94 -9.49
N PHE A 468 -5.98 10.89 -9.02
CA PHE A 468 -5.63 10.04 -7.88
C PHE A 468 -6.27 10.50 -6.57
N SER A 469 -6.31 11.81 -6.33
CA SER A 469 -7.00 12.39 -5.18
C SER A 469 -8.50 12.05 -5.19
N GLY A 470 -9.13 12.09 -6.37
CA GLY A 470 -10.51 11.67 -6.56
C GLY A 470 -10.72 10.18 -6.27
N CYS A 471 -9.81 9.33 -6.71
CA CYS A 471 -9.86 7.89 -6.44
C CYS A 471 -9.71 7.59 -4.93
N MET A 472 -8.74 8.20 -4.26
CA MET A 472 -8.54 8.01 -2.81
C MET A 472 -9.75 8.54 -2.02
N LYS A 473 -10.29 9.69 -2.40
CA LYS A 473 -11.50 10.23 -1.80
C LYS A 473 -12.71 9.30 -1.97
N LEU A 474 -12.85 8.65 -3.12
CA LEU A 474 -13.88 7.62 -3.32
C LEU A 474 -13.76 6.50 -2.29
N PHE A 475 -12.56 5.98 -2.09
CA PHE A 475 -12.34 4.89 -1.13
C PHE A 475 -12.66 5.33 0.31
N ASP A 476 -12.24 6.53 0.69
CA ASP A 476 -12.56 7.09 2.01
C ASP A 476 -14.08 7.25 2.22
N GLU A 477 -14.81 7.78 1.23
CA GLU A 477 -16.27 7.92 1.29
C GLU A 477 -16.99 6.55 1.35
N LEU A 478 -16.46 5.54 0.66
CA LEU A 478 -16.98 4.17 0.75
C LEU A 478 -16.78 3.59 2.16
N HIS A 479 -15.61 3.79 2.76
CA HIS A 479 -15.32 3.33 4.12
C HIS A 479 -16.05 4.13 5.21
N GLU A 480 -16.29 5.41 4.99
CA GLU A 480 -17.11 6.21 5.91
C GLU A 480 -18.55 5.67 5.99
N ALA A 481 -19.10 5.27 4.85
CA ALA A 481 -20.46 4.73 4.77
C ALA A 481 -20.53 3.22 5.08
N ALA A 482 -19.47 2.47 4.81
CA ALA A 482 -19.36 1.02 4.97
C ALA A 482 -17.98 0.63 5.52
N PRO A 483 -17.70 0.80 6.82
CA PRO A 483 -16.38 0.61 7.42
C PRO A 483 -15.78 -0.80 7.24
N ASP A 484 -16.64 -1.81 7.10
CA ASP A 484 -16.28 -3.24 6.98
C ASP A 484 -16.13 -3.70 5.52
N LEU A 485 -16.32 -2.81 4.54
CA LEU A 485 -16.14 -3.13 3.13
C LEU A 485 -14.65 -3.34 2.83
N PHE A 486 -14.30 -4.54 2.35
CA PHE A 486 -12.95 -4.79 1.86
C PHE A 486 -12.82 -4.32 0.41
N ILE A 487 -11.92 -3.36 0.17
CA ILE A 487 -11.60 -2.86 -1.18
C ILE A 487 -10.32 -3.53 -1.67
N ASP A 488 -10.47 -4.39 -2.69
CA ASP A 488 -9.37 -4.98 -3.45
C ASP A 488 -9.16 -4.15 -4.71
N CYS A 489 -8.16 -3.28 -4.67
CA CYS A 489 -7.79 -2.41 -5.77
C CYS A 489 -6.83 -3.17 -6.70
N THR A 490 -7.21 -3.44 -7.94
CA THR A 490 -6.33 -4.15 -8.86
C THR A 490 -5.11 -3.31 -9.28
N PHE A 491 -4.11 -3.97 -9.86
CA PHE A 491 -2.89 -3.31 -10.32
C PHE A 491 -3.16 -2.24 -11.40
N GLU A 492 -4.26 -2.38 -12.13
CA GLU A 492 -4.70 -1.41 -13.13
C GLU A 492 -5.04 -0.05 -12.51
N THR A 493 -5.45 -0.04 -11.26
CA THR A 493 -5.71 1.19 -10.51
C THR A 493 -4.41 1.90 -10.12
N ALA A 494 -3.33 1.16 -9.90
CA ALA A 494 -2.05 1.70 -9.48
C ALA A 494 -1.16 2.20 -10.65
N GLY A 495 -1.69 2.24 -11.87
CA GLY A 495 -0.94 2.63 -13.06
C GLY A 495 -0.05 1.52 -13.60
N LYS A 496 1.14 1.87 -14.09
CA LYS A 496 2.10 0.87 -14.59
C LYS A 496 2.72 0.01 -13.50
N THR A 497 2.58 0.38 -12.26
CA THR A 497 3.06 -0.41 -11.13
C THR A 497 1.95 -1.35 -10.70
N PHE A 498 2.10 -2.59 -10.91
CA PHE A 498 1.33 -3.63 -10.27
C PHE A 498 1.58 -3.65 -8.74
N LEU A 499 1.47 -2.48 -8.08
CA LEU A 499 1.95 -2.27 -6.73
C LEU A 499 0.91 -1.57 -5.87
N MET A 500 0.47 -2.26 -4.82
CA MET A 500 0.08 -1.57 -3.60
C MET A 500 1.27 -0.75 -3.10
N ASP A 501 1.08 0.51 -2.81
CA ASP A 501 2.04 1.39 -2.16
C ASP A 501 1.44 1.99 -0.88
N TYR A 502 2.22 2.80 -0.17
CA TYR A 502 1.75 3.42 1.07
C TYR A 502 0.55 4.35 0.87
N GLY A 503 0.52 5.07 -0.27
CA GLY A 503 -0.59 5.95 -0.61
C GLY A 503 -1.89 5.18 -0.75
N ILE A 504 -1.90 4.12 -1.56
CA ILE A 504 -3.07 3.28 -1.78
C ILE A 504 -3.45 2.52 -0.51
N ALA A 505 -2.46 1.96 0.23
CA ALA A 505 -2.69 1.16 1.43
C ALA A 505 -3.43 1.91 2.55
N LYS A 506 -3.37 3.24 2.57
CA LYS A 506 -4.14 4.06 3.51
C LYS A 506 -5.63 4.17 3.17
N HIS A 507 -6.01 3.81 1.96
CA HIS A 507 -7.36 4.00 1.43
C HIS A 507 -8.03 2.69 0.97
N ALA A 508 -7.25 1.64 0.67
CA ALA A 508 -7.76 0.34 0.28
C ALA A 508 -7.06 -0.78 1.06
N GLU A 509 -7.74 -1.89 1.30
CA GLU A 509 -7.23 -3.02 2.08
C GLU A 509 -6.31 -3.92 1.27
N GLY A 510 -6.68 -4.23 0.04
CA GLY A 510 -6.01 -5.20 -0.82
C GLY A 510 -5.61 -4.68 -2.17
N ASN A 511 -4.62 -5.33 -2.76
CA ASN A 511 -4.21 -5.11 -4.14
C ASN A 511 -4.03 -6.43 -4.88
N TRP A 512 -4.89 -6.67 -5.87
CA TRP A 512 -4.76 -7.79 -6.80
C TRP A 512 -3.57 -7.56 -7.72
N LEU A 513 -2.50 -8.32 -7.51
CA LEU A 513 -1.20 -8.02 -8.12
C LEU A 513 -1.00 -8.59 -9.51
N SER A 514 -1.53 -9.76 -9.81
CA SER A 514 -1.29 -10.42 -11.11
C SER A 514 -2.13 -11.66 -11.31
N ASN A 515 -2.31 -12.01 -12.57
CA ASN A 515 -2.82 -13.30 -13.02
C ASN A 515 -1.63 -14.28 -13.16
N ILE A 516 -1.48 -15.17 -12.21
CA ILE A 516 -0.34 -16.08 -12.11
C ILE A 516 -0.77 -17.50 -12.44
N ALA A 517 -0.01 -18.18 -13.30
CA ALA A 517 -0.28 -19.57 -13.66
C ALA A 517 -0.07 -20.51 -12.47
N SER A 518 -0.90 -21.54 -12.37
CA SER A 518 -0.85 -22.58 -11.31
C SER A 518 0.25 -23.61 -11.56
N THR A 519 1.47 -23.12 -11.79
CA THR A 519 2.69 -23.90 -12.02
C THR A 519 3.65 -23.72 -10.85
N ASP A 520 4.71 -24.52 -10.80
CA ASP A 520 5.76 -24.34 -9.79
C ASP A 520 6.44 -22.98 -9.91
N ASP A 521 6.60 -22.46 -11.14
CA ASP A 521 7.09 -21.12 -11.41
C ASP A 521 6.15 -20.04 -10.91
N GLY A 522 4.82 -20.21 -11.09
CA GLY A 522 3.81 -19.30 -10.56
C GLY A 522 3.85 -19.23 -9.03
N ARG A 523 4.00 -20.36 -8.35
CA ARG A 523 4.13 -20.42 -6.89
C ARG A 523 5.38 -19.71 -6.38
N LEU A 524 6.51 -19.90 -7.07
CA LEU A 524 7.73 -19.15 -6.78
C LEU A 524 7.52 -17.66 -6.97
N TYR A 525 6.85 -17.24 -8.05
CA TYR A 525 6.58 -15.85 -8.33
C TYR A 525 5.71 -15.19 -7.24
N VAL A 526 4.71 -15.89 -6.70
CA VAL A 526 3.93 -15.44 -5.53
C VAL A 526 4.85 -15.11 -4.35
N ARG A 527 5.76 -16.04 -4.03
CA ARG A 527 6.67 -15.85 -2.90
C ARG A 527 7.69 -14.74 -3.16
N ASN A 528 8.15 -14.57 -4.43
CA ASN A 528 8.98 -13.45 -4.84
C ASN A 528 8.29 -12.11 -4.63
N LEU A 529 7.05 -11.96 -5.11
CA LEU A 529 6.27 -10.74 -4.92
C LEU A 529 6.09 -10.39 -3.44
N ALA A 530 5.83 -11.40 -2.60
CA ALA A 530 5.73 -11.22 -1.17
C ALA A 530 7.08 -10.81 -0.55
N TRP A 531 8.17 -11.45 -0.92
CA TRP A 531 9.51 -11.15 -0.43
C TRP A 531 9.97 -9.74 -0.80
N GLU A 532 9.72 -9.28 -2.03
CA GLU A 532 10.08 -7.94 -2.49
C GLU A 532 9.38 -6.83 -1.69
N ARG A 533 8.13 -7.03 -1.28
CA ARG A 533 7.24 -5.97 -0.78
C ARG A 533 7.02 -5.97 0.72
N THR A 534 7.21 -7.10 1.34
CA THR A 534 7.05 -7.25 2.78
C THR A 534 8.42 -7.35 3.47
N PRO A 535 8.56 -7.02 4.72
CA PRO A 535 7.53 -6.51 5.64
C PRO A 535 7.22 -5.01 5.52
N ALA A 536 7.72 -4.33 4.48
CA ALA A 536 7.46 -2.90 4.26
C ALA A 536 5.95 -2.58 4.12
N LEU A 537 5.17 -3.53 3.57
CA LEU A 537 3.71 -3.53 3.58
C LEU A 537 3.17 -4.73 4.37
N PRO A 538 1.96 -4.64 4.95
CA PRO A 538 1.28 -5.81 5.51
C PRO A 538 1.07 -6.88 4.43
N ALA A 539 1.47 -8.11 4.72
CA ALA A 539 1.36 -9.20 3.74
C ALA A 539 -0.10 -9.50 3.35
N THR A 540 -1.04 -9.24 4.24
CA THR A 540 -2.48 -9.40 3.99
C THR A 540 -3.04 -8.41 2.96
N SER A 541 -2.34 -7.30 2.66
CA SER A 541 -2.69 -6.40 1.56
C SER A 541 -2.33 -6.95 0.18
N LEU A 542 -1.51 -7.99 0.11
CA LEU A 542 -1.07 -8.59 -1.16
C LEU A 542 -2.07 -9.67 -1.60
N VAL A 543 -2.98 -9.31 -2.48
CA VAL A 543 -3.94 -10.22 -3.11
C VAL A 543 -3.32 -10.76 -4.39
N ILE A 544 -3.07 -12.05 -4.44
CA ILE A 544 -2.40 -12.69 -5.57
C ILE A 544 -3.29 -13.78 -6.12
N GLY A 545 -3.75 -13.61 -7.35
CA GLY A 545 -4.70 -14.48 -8.00
C GLY A 545 -4.07 -15.59 -8.85
N ASN A 546 -4.95 -16.44 -9.39
CA ASN A 546 -4.67 -17.48 -10.38
C ASN A 546 -3.84 -18.69 -9.89
N LEU A 547 -3.88 -19.01 -8.61
CA LEU A 547 -3.47 -20.33 -8.15
C LEU A 547 -4.70 -21.23 -8.02
N TYR A 548 -4.82 -22.20 -8.91
CA TYR A 548 -6.04 -23.02 -9.01
C TYR A 548 -6.12 -24.11 -7.96
N MET A 549 -7.30 -24.23 -7.33
CA MET A 549 -7.62 -25.34 -6.43
C MET A 549 -7.51 -26.71 -7.11
N ASN A 550 -7.73 -26.79 -8.42
CA ASN A 550 -7.68 -28.03 -9.20
C ASN A 550 -6.28 -28.37 -9.75
N SER A 551 -5.24 -27.65 -9.38
CA SER A 551 -3.89 -27.97 -9.88
C SER A 551 -3.29 -29.18 -9.16
N PRO A 552 -2.36 -29.91 -9.83
CA PRO A 552 -1.55 -30.93 -9.20
C PRO A 552 -0.81 -30.41 -8.04
N ARG A 553 -0.60 -30.23 -7.04
CA ARG A 553 0.07 -29.51 -5.94
C ARG A 553 -0.73 -28.30 -5.45
N HIS A 554 -2.07 -28.44 -5.44
CA HIS A 554 -2.94 -27.37 -4.97
C HIS A 554 -2.63 -26.93 -3.53
N LEU A 555 -2.23 -27.84 -2.65
CA LEU A 555 -1.82 -27.50 -1.29
C LEU A 555 -0.52 -26.69 -1.23
N LEU A 556 0.44 -26.95 -2.12
CA LEU A 556 1.64 -26.12 -2.21
C LEU A 556 1.28 -24.69 -2.63
N SER A 557 0.27 -24.54 -3.50
CA SER A 557 -0.29 -23.23 -3.86
C SER A 557 -0.89 -22.54 -2.64
N PHE A 558 -1.71 -23.22 -1.87
CA PHE A 558 -2.30 -22.70 -0.64
C PHE A 558 -1.24 -22.31 0.39
N LYS A 559 -0.28 -23.19 0.66
CA LYS A 559 0.85 -22.91 1.57
C LYS A 559 1.65 -21.68 1.15
N SER A 560 1.91 -21.51 -0.16
CA SER A 560 2.59 -20.33 -0.71
C SER A 560 1.79 -19.04 -0.48
N LEU A 561 0.46 -19.09 -0.61
CA LEU A 561 -0.45 -17.96 -0.37
C LEU A 561 -0.61 -17.60 1.11
N ALA A 562 -0.36 -18.52 2.05
CA ALA A 562 -0.39 -18.23 3.48
C ALA A 562 0.61 -17.15 3.90
N GLY A 563 1.59 -16.84 3.05
CA GLY A 563 2.49 -15.68 3.19
C GLY A 563 1.87 -14.33 2.80
N THR A 564 0.67 -14.34 2.22
CA THR A 564 -0.10 -13.17 1.75
C THR A 564 -1.56 -13.32 2.19
N LEU A 565 -2.52 -12.86 1.38
CA LEU A 565 -3.94 -13.19 1.54
C LEU A 565 -4.25 -14.44 0.73
N PRO A 566 -4.68 -15.56 1.36
CA PRO A 566 -5.04 -16.77 0.65
C PRO A 566 -6.28 -16.58 -0.23
N ILE A 567 -6.07 -16.42 -1.54
CA ILE A 567 -7.13 -16.36 -2.54
C ILE A 567 -6.90 -17.44 -3.59
N MET A 568 -7.95 -18.25 -3.82
CA MET A 568 -7.89 -19.38 -4.73
C MET A 568 -8.92 -19.23 -5.86
N LEU A 569 -8.54 -19.75 -6.99
CA LEU A 569 -9.36 -19.87 -8.18
C LEU A 569 -9.55 -21.36 -8.54
N GLY A 570 -10.33 -21.63 -9.54
CA GLY A 570 -10.61 -22.98 -9.98
C GLY A 570 -12.10 -23.34 -9.83
N ASP A 571 -12.42 -24.62 -10.03
CA ASP A 571 -13.78 -25.15 -9.87
C ASP A 571 -13.85 -26.06 -8.65
N PRO A 572 -14.31 -25.57 -7.47
CA PRO A 572 -14.37 -26.36 -6.25
C PRO A 572 -15.30 -27.57 -6.35
N ARG A 573 -16.25 -27.61 -7.31
CA ARG A 573 -17.12 -28.77 -7.55
C ARG A 573 -16.37 -29.99 -8.08
N LYS A 574 -15.22 -29.76 -8.73
CA LYS A 574 -14.34 -30.82 -9.27
C LYS A 574 -13.41 -31.43 -8.23
N LEU A 575 -13.33 -30.84 -7.04
CA LEU A 575 -12.59 -31.42 -5.93
C LEU A 575 -13.37 -32.62 -5.36
N THR A 576 -12.65 -33.66 -4.98
CA THR A 576 -13.22 -34.76 -4.22
C THR A 576 -13.66 -34.29 -2.82
N PRO A 577 -14.57 -35.02 -2.14
CA PRO A 577 -14.92 -34.69 -0.75
C PRO A 577 -13.71 -34.66 0.19
N ALA A 578 -12.70 -35.49 -0.05
CA ALA A 578 -11.46 -35.52 0.75
C ALA A 578 -10.63 -34.23 0.53
N GLU A 579 -10.46 -33.79 -0.71
CA GLU A 579 -9.73 -32.55 -1.01
C GLU A 579 -10.45 -31.31 -0.45
N ARG A 580 -11.79 -31.26 -0.50
CA ARG A 580 -12.56 -30.18 0.12
C ARG A 580 -12.40 -30.19 1.66
N ALA A 581 -12.41 -31.38 2.27
CA ALA A 581 -12.16 -31.53 3.72
C ALA A 581 -10.75 -31.07 4.09
N GLU A 582 -9.74 -31.38 3.27
CA GLU A 582 -8.37 -30.93 3.46
C GLU A 582 -8.24 -29.41 3.41
N TYR A 583 -8.86 -28.74 2.42
CA TYR A 583 -8.90 -27.26 2.41
C TYR A 583 -9.59 -26.69 3.65
N ARG A 584 -10.68 -27.31 4.11
CA ARG A 584 -11.37 -26.89 5.33
C ARG A 584 -10.47 -27.03 6.56
N GLU A 585 -9.72 -28.11 6.68
CA GLU A 585 -8.78 -28.32 7.76
C GLU A 585 -7.70 -27.22 7.80
N TRP A 586 -7.04 -26.96 6.68
CA TRP A 586 -6.03 -25.92 6.54
C TRP A 586 -6.57 -24.51 6.79
N SER A 587 -7.73 -24.18 6.24
CA SER A 587 -8.36 -22.86 6.47
C SER A 587 -8.81 -22.70 7.93
N GLY A 588 -9.35 -23.74 8.53
CA GLY A 588 -9.72 -23.78 9.96
C GLY A 588 -8.51 -23.57 10.85
N TRP A 589 -7.42 -24.27 10.58
CA TRP A 589 -6.16 -24.11 11.30
C TRP A 589 -5.59 -22.70 11.21
N LEU A 590 -5.58 -22.08 10.02
CA LEU A 590 -5.14 -20.69 9.88
C LEU A 590 -6.00 -19.71 10.70
N LYS A 591 -7.32 -19.95 10.78
CA LYS A 591 -8.23 -19.14 11.63
C LYS A 591 -7.89 -19.28 13.12
N GLU A 592 -7.60 -20.48 13.55
CA GLU A 592 -7.17 -20.73 14.93
C GLU A 592 -5.83 -20.06 15.26
N LEU A 593 -4.88 -20.09 14.29
CA LEU A 593 -3.60 -19.39 14.43
C LEU A 593 -3.80 -17.86 14.52
N GLU A 594 -4.67 -17.30 13.69
CA GLU A 594 -4.98 -15.86 13.75
C GLU A 594 -5.61 -15.49 15.09
N ALA A 595 -6.58 -16.28 15.56
CA ALA A 595 -7.21 -16.05 16.87
C ALA A 595 -6.20 -16.13 18.02
N ARG A 596 -5.16 -16.98 17.91
CA ARG A 596 -4.14 -17.19 18.94
C ARG A 596 -2.99 -16.18 18.85
N HIS A 597 -2.57 -15.84 17.67
CA HIS A 597 -1.31 -15.10 17.43
C HIS A 597 -1.51 -13.74 16.76
N SER A 598 -2.67 -13.46 16.15
CA SER A 598 -2.89 -12.27 15.28
C SER A 598 -1.80 -12.13 14.21
N PHE A 599 -1.42 -13.25 13.57
CA PHE A 599 -0.25 -13.33 12.70
C PHE A 599 -0.42 -12.57 11.39
N MET A 600 -1.66 -12.30 10.98
CA MET A 600 -1.93 -11.66 9.67
C MET A 600 -1.36 -10.24 9.54
N SER A 601 -1.12 -9.56 10.65
CA SER A 601 -0.50 -8.23 10.67
C SER A 601 1.03 -8.26 10.58
N PHE A 602 1.65 -9.44 10.58
CA PHE A 602 3.11 -9.56 10.66
C PHE A 602 3.68 -10.30 9.46
N ARG A 603 4.92 -9.99 9.10
CA ARG A 603 5.78 -10.76 8.23
C ARG A 603 7.24 -10.37 8.42
N GLN A 604 8.09 -11.37 8.45
CA GLN A 604 9.55 -11.24 8.54
C GLN A 604 10.20 -12.13 7.47
N ASP A 605 11.39 -11.74 7.02
CA ASP A 605 12.26 -12.59 6.22
C ASP A 605 12.96 -13.61 7.15
N LEU A 606 13.16 -14.82 6.64
CA LEU A 606 13.88 -15.85 7.38
C LEU A 606 15.39 -15.60 7.36
N PRO A 607 16.08 -15.67 8.51
CA PRO A 607 17.52 -15.52 8.56
C PRO A 607 18.26 -16.53 7.67
N GLY A 608 19.19 -16.06 6.86
CA GLY A 608 19.96 -16.90 5.94
C GLY A 608 19.19 -17.41 4.71
N PHE A 609 17.96 -16.93 4.50
CA PHE A 609 17.21 -17.12 3.26
C PHE A 609 17.29 -15.82 2.45
N GLY A 610 17.47 -15.94 1.15
CA GLY A 610 17.47 -14.82 0.21
C GLY A 610 16.20 -14.76 -0.62
N GLU A 611 16.33 -14.15 -1.78
CA GLU A 611 15.28 -14.12 -2.79
C GLU A 611 14.85 -15.55 -3.17
N PRO A 612 13.53 -15.84 -3.20
CA PRO A 612 13.01 -17.09 -3.71
C PRO A 612 13.47 -17.33 -5.15
N GLN A 613 14.24 -18.39 -5.39
CA GLN A 613 14.83 -18.69 -6.71
C GLN A 613 15.06 -20.19 -6.93
N GLU A 614 15.34 -20.54 -8.19
CA GLU A 614 15.71 -21.89 -8.56
C GLU A 614 16.99 -22.34 -7.83
N GLY A 615 17.03 -23.60 -7.41
CA GLY A 615 18.19 -24.16 -6.70
C GLY A 615 18.29 -23.79 -5.22
N ALA A 616 17.34 -23.03 -4.69
CA ALA A 616 17.38 -22.54 -3.33
C ALA A 616 16.20 -23.03 -2.48
N TRP A 617 16.35 -22.88 -1.18
CA TRP A 617 15.26 -22.87 -0.21
C TRP A 617 14.78 -21.42 -0.04
N ASP A 618 13.48 -21.26 0.14
CA ASP A 618 12.85 -19.97 0.45
C ASP A 618 11.81 -20.11 1.56
N GLY A 619 11.32 -19.00 2.06
CA GLY A 619 10.29 -19.03 3.10
C GLY A 619 9.99 -17.66 3.69
N PHE A 620 9.09 -17.67 4.66
CA PHE A 620 8.67 -16.50 5.40
C PHE A 620 8.31 -16.86 6.85
N ALA A 621 8.35 -15.88 7.73
CA ALA A 621 7.74 -15.95 9.05
C ALA A 621 6.67 -14.85 9.20
N ARG A 622 5.63 -15.13 9.99
CA ARG A 622 4.58 -14.20 10.41
C ARG A 622 4.44 -14.29 11.92
N ILE A 623 5.46 -13.79 12.62
CA ILE A 623 5.56 -13.86 14.08
C ILE A 623 5.00 -12.57 14.68
N ASN A 624 4.11 -12.69 15.66
CA ASN A 624 3.65 -11.55 16.44
C ASN A 624 4.78 -11.06 17.37
N THR A 625 5.49 -10.04 16.90
CA THR A 625 6.63 -9.45 17.62
C THR A 625 6.22 -8.59 18.82
N GLU A 626 4.93 -8.28 18.99
CA GLU A 626 4.41 -7.50 20.11
C GLU A 626 4.08 -8.38 21.31
N THR A 627 3.18 -9.33 21.11
CA THR A 627 2.79 -10.27 22.19
C THR A 627 3.81 -11.35 22.41
N LYS A 628 4.63 -11.64 21.38
CA LYS A 628 5.59 -12.75 21.37
C LYS A 628 4.93 -14.10 21.67
N SER A 629 3.66 -14.24 21.27
CA SER A 629 2.90 -15.48 21.42
C SER A 629 3.34 -16.57 20.45
N GLY A 630 4.00 -16.18 19.36
CA GLY A 630 4.40 -17.04 18.28
C GLY A 630 3.80 -16.59 16.94
N GLY A 631 3.43 -17.53 16.09
CA GLY A 631 2.85 -17.27 14.77
C GLY A 631 3.05 -18.40 13.79
N LEU A 632 3.15 -18.04 12.50
CA LEU A 632 3.25 -18.95 11.36
C LEU A 632 4.63 -18.83 10.69
N ALA A 633 5.22 -19.95 10.26
CA ALA A 633 6.36 -19.98 9.35
C ALA A 633 6.04 -20.87 8.15
N GLY A 634 6.36 -20.43 6.93
CA GLY A 634 6.26 -21.20 5.69
C GLY A 634 7.65 -21.44 5.12
N ILE A 635 8.00 -22.70 4.86
CA ILE A 635 9.33 -23.13 4.41
C ILE A 635 9.16 -23.93 3.14
N PHE A 636 9.92 -23.57 2.10
CA PHE A 636 9.80 -24.15 0.77
C PHE A 636 11.16 -24.58 0.23
N ARG A 637 11.17 -25.77 -0.38
CA ARG A 637 12.30 -26.28 -1.14
C ARG A 637 11.90 -26.34 -2.60
N ARG A 638 12.62 -25.68 -3.49
CA ARG A 638 12.37 -25.81 -4.91
C ARG A 638 13.09 -27.08 -5.45
N ASN A 639 14.17 -26.93 -6.12
CA ASN A 639 15.00 -28.04 -6.60
C ASN A 639 16.39 -28.05 -5.96
N ALA A 640 16.56 -27.38 -4.82
CA ALA A 640 17.80 -27.43 -4.04
C ALA A 640 18.25 -28.88 -3.80
N ALA A 641 19.55 -29.14 -3.82
CA ALA A 641 20.10 -30.48 -3.65
C ALA A 641 19.86 -31.02 -2.24
N GLU A 642 20.02 -30.16 -1.23
CA GLU A 642 19.86 -30.50 0.18
C GLU A 642 18.38 -30.76 0.49
N ARG A 643 18.11 -31.86 1.20
CA ARG A 643 16.77 -32.25 1.63
C ARG A 643 16.40 -31.71 3.03
N SER A 644 17.40 -31.28 3.79
CA SER A 644 17.24 -30.69 5.12
C SER A 644 17.85 -29.31 5.16
N ARG A 645 17.25 -28.43 5.98
CA ARG A 645 17.79 -27.10 6.28
C ARG A 645 17.41 -26.67 7.68
N ARG A 646 18.35 -26.04 8.39
CA ARG A 646 18.07 -25.34 9.64
C ARG A 646 17.43 -23.99 9.35
N VAL A 647 16.37 -23.67 10.11
CA VAL A 647 15.54 -22.49 9.94
C VAL A 647 15.49 -21.73 11.25
N ALA A 648 16.04 -20.54 11.28
CA ALA A 648 15.98 -19.65 12.43
C ALA A 648 14.71 -18.78 12.40
N ILE A 649 14.12 -18.53 13.59
CA ILE A 649 12.93 -17.69 13.76
C ILE A 649 13.27 -16.53 14.70
N ARG A 650 13.03 -15.31 14.23
CA ARG A 650 13.28 -14.06 14.96
C ARG A 650 12.01 -13.52 15.64
N GLY A 651 12.20 -12.56 16.54
CA GLY A 651 11.12 -11.76 17.11
C GLY A 651 10.37 -12.40 18.27
N LEU A 652 10.85 -13.53 18.78
CA LEU A 652 10.31 -14.24 19.93
C LEU A 652 10.88 -13.68 21.27
N ASN A 653 10.31 -14.10 22.39
CA ASN A 653 10.91 -13.84 23.71
C ASN A 653 12.09 -14.81 23.90
N PRO A 654 13.34 -14.31 24.07
CA PRO A 654 14.53 -15.17 24.17
C PRO A 654 14.44 -16.24 25.26
N ASP A 655 13.84 -15.89 26.39
CA ASP A 655 13.81 -16.74 27.59
C ASP A 655 12.58 -17.66 27.65
N ALA A 656 11.58 -17.44 26.79
CA ALA A 656 10.38 -18.28 26.76
C ALA A 656 10.59 -19.51 25.88
N LYS A 657 9.96 -20.64 26.28
CA LYS A 657 9.91 -21.87 25.48
C LYS A 657 8.80 -21.81 24.43
N TYR A 658 9.07 -22.39 23.27
CA TYR A 658 8.15 -22.51 22.14
C TYR A 658 8.15 -23.92 21.59
N ALA A 659 6.95 -24.43 21.31
CA ALA A 659 6.78 -25.62 20.48
C ALA A 659 6.78 -25.22 18.99
N VAL A 660 7.48 -25.96 18.16
CA VAL A 660 7.38 -25.91 16.71
C VAL A 660 6.49 -27.07 16.27
N LEU A 661 5.34 -26.74 15.66
CA LEU A 661 4.30 -27.70 15.29
C LEU A 661 4.14 -27.69 13.76
N LYS A 662 4.25 -28.84 13.14
CA LYS A 662 4.17 -29.02 11.69
C LYS A 662 2.71 -29.19 11.27
N GLY A 663 2.29 -28.36 10.31
CA GLY A 663 1.01 -28.46 9.62
C GLY A 663 -0.22 -28.33 10.52
N ALA A 664 -1.38 -28.50 9.91
CA ALA A 664 -2.65 -28.48 10.61
C ALA A 664 -2.81 -29.62 11.62
N GLN A 665 -2.12 -30.74 11.43
CA GLN A 665 -2.12 -31.90 12.32
C GLN A 665 -1.37 -31.62 13.63
N GLY A 666 -0.52 -30.57 13.67
CA GLY A 666 0.15 -30.11 14.88
C GLY A 666 1.24 -31.08 15.40
N GLU A 667 1.89 -31.83 14.51
CA GLU A 667 3.03 -32.69 14.87
C GLU A 667 4.15 -31.85 15.49
N ARG A 668 4.55 -32.16 16.73
CA ARG A 668 5.65 -31.46 17.39
C ARG A 668 7.00 -31.90 16.81
N VAL A 669 7.71 -30.98 16.17
CA VAL A 669 9.04 -31.23 15.57
C VAL A 669 10.18 -30.69 16.43
N ALA A 670 9.92 -29.69 17.29
CA ALA A 670 10.92 -29.16 18.22
C ALA A 670 10.25 -28.49 19.44
N GLU A 671 11.01 -28.36 20.53
CA GLU A 671 10.71 -27.51 21.66
C GLU A 671 11.99 -26.77 22.04
N LEU A 672 12.02 -25.46 21.88
CA LEU A 672 13.20 -24.61 21.99
C LEU A 672 12.85 -23.30 22.64
N THR A 673 13.82 -22.64 23.28
CA THR A 673 13.68 -21.26 23.72
C THR A 673 13.66 -20.31 22.51
N GLY A 674 13.14 -19.09 22.69
CA GLY A 674 13.18 -18.09 21.63
C GLY A 674 14.62 -17.75 21.20
N LYS A 675 15.58 -17.80 22.15
CA LYS A 675 17.01 -17.63 21.87
C LYS A 675 17.55 -18.74 20.99
N GLU A 676 17.30 -20.00 21.33
CA GLU A 676 17.72 -21.16 20.54
C GLU A 676 17.08 -21.16 19.15
N LEU A 677 15.81 -20.73 19.03
CA LEU A 677 15.14 -20.58 17.74
C LEU A 677 15.78 -19.49 16.87
N GLU A 678 16.28 -18.40 17.44
CA GLU A 678 16.96 -17.34 16.70
C GLU A 678 18.42 -17.68 16.35
N GLU A 679 19.17 -18.32 17.27
CA GLU A 679 20.61 -18.59 17.10
C GLU A 679 20.84 -19.91 16.35
N ASP A 680 20.20 -20.99 16.75
CA ASP A 680 20.42 -22.35 16.24
C ASP A 680 19.33 -22.80 15.26
N GLY A 681 18.10 -22.31 15.42
CA GLY A 681 16.94 -22.72 14.64
C GLY A 681 16.52 -24.17 14.85
N PHE A 682 15.56 -24.63 14.06
CA PHE A 682 15.09 -26.03 14.03
C PHE A 682 15.30 -26.64 12.64
N GLU A 683 15.38 -27.98 12.60
CA GLU A 683 15.59 -28.69 11.34
C GLU A 683 14.28 -28.90 10.59
N VAL A 684 14.27 -28.56 9.30
CA VAL A 684 13.18 -28.84 8.37
C VAL A 684 13.65 -29.85 7.33
N PHE A 685 12.91 -30.96 7.20
CA PHE A 685 13.16 -31.98 6.20
C PHE A 685 12.05 -32.00 5.16
N LEU A 686 12.38 -31.71 3.90
CA LEU A 686 11.51 -31.78 2.73
C LEU A 686 12.13 -32.72 1.70
N PRO A 687 11.73 -34.00 1.66
CA PRO A 687 12.37 -35.00 0.82
C PRO A 687 12.13 -34.76 -0.69
N GLU A 688 10.97 -34.22 -1.04
CA GLU A 688 10.60 -33.99 -2.42
C GLU A 688 11.06 -32.62 -2.92
N ARG A 689 11.33 -32.53 -4.22
CA ARG A 689 11.56 -31.23 -4.89
C ARG A 689 10.22 -30.53 -5.10
N TYR A 690 10.26 -29.21 -5.13
CA TYR A 690 9.08 -28.36 -5.30
C TYR A 690 8.01 -28.65 -4.24
N ASP A 691 8.45 -28.71 -2.99
CA ASP A 691 7.62 -28.97 -1.83
C ASP A 691 7.72 -27.83 -0.80
N GLY A 692 6.81 -27.81 0.15
CA GLY A 692 6.77 -26.80 1.20
C GLY A 692 5.88 -27.18 2.35
N GLU A 693 6.20 -26.61 3.52
CA GLU A 693 5.45 -26.87 4.75
C GLU A 693 5.21 -25.60 5.55
N LEU A 694 4.09 -25.60 6.28
CA LEU A 694 3.75 -24.56 7.24
C LEU A 694 3.96 -25.07 8.66
N PHE A 695 4.46 -24.19 9.52
CA PHE A 695 4.75 -24.49 10.91
C PHE A 695 4.11 -23.45 11.83
N GLU A 696 3.44 -23.89 12.86
CA GLU A 696 3.07 -23.01 13.98
C GLU A 696 4.23 -22.91 14.96
N ILE A 697 4.58 -21.71 15.35
CA ILE A 697 5.48 -21.42 16.46
C ILE A 697 4.60 -21.01 17.63
N ARG A 698 4.53 -21.81 18.69
CA ARG A 698 3.59 -21.62 19.80
C ARG A 698 4.33 -21.50 21.13
N LYS A 699 4.11 -20.40 21.84
CA LYS A 699 4.61 -20.24 23.21
C LYS A 699 3.99 -21.27 24.13
N LEU A 700 4.82 -21.89 24.97
CA LEU A 700 4.43 -22.91 25.96
C LEU A 700 4.08 -22.28 27.31
#